data_8fd7ce5e0469b7047e5aa5f1f7f6d190
#
_entry.id   8fd7ce5e0469b7047e5aa5f1f7f6d190
#
_cell.length_a   1.000
_cell.length_b   1.000
_cell.length_c   1.000
_cell.angle_alpha   90.00
_cell.angle_beta   90.00
_cell.angle_gamma   90.00
#
_symmetry.space_group_name_H-M   'P 1'
#
loop_
_entity.id
_entity.type
_entity.pdbx_description
1 polymer ?
#
loop_
_entity_poly.entity_id
_entity_poly.type
_entity_poly.pdbx_seq_one_letter_code
_entity_poly.pdbx_strand_id
1 'polypeptide(L)'
;MVTDYLSGKPVDGAIVTYYGGQRRNLQELGTVKTDREGLATLPANSQVLAFQASRPGDTNAMLTNIYPMGSGRRPEKNPVEVSIFTDRGLYRPGQTIFFKGLAYVKDSNDPHAVAGQTFTVTLYDANGKELAQKKFTTNDFGSFNGEFSIPKQTLSGVFRLSTGQMSVYIHVEEYKRPTFQAYFLPIKGDIAFGDSVTIQGKAATFSGVSLPSGDVTWRITRRPFLLWRYFRPSAPTQVAEGSTTLSGDGTFNVSFRPQKEEDTNPYASAYQTYEVSATVTDSKGETQEANYTFSVGESSIVLFTNLPPQIEKDSVKAVVEARTINGEMVSTSGTFKIVELIANRSDKNSGESYQEGKQVASGSFTSGKEISPAIFNPLPSGRYRILVEAKDSQGRPSKNQSDFILYGKNDKRPPVFTHTWLLKEKTTCLPGEEAEIVFGTSDKDAYVLYEWFAGNNRIHHELIKLSDANHRFKIPFKPKYGEGIIVSFTFVKEGELYITQVPVELQLPNRQLTIKPITFRDRLLPGSKESWKFRITDADSTIVSAEVLTSMYDASLDKIIPFNWYFSPRRTILLQAPRFSTGAGFQRSYQYGQTEAKYIKVPQYQYDRLNWFGLFNEIVIRGYGSSNRAFATGGIMLKSAAAPVVAESMNIMEDSAVLEEPSVESTEGEPVFSLSDPFAKESSLPVSPEQTRRNFAETAFFYPILQTNEEGDIFVM
;
A
#
# COMPACT_ATOMS: atom_id res chain seq x y z
N MET A 1 17.35 15.61 27.68
CA MET A 1 17.24 14.94 28.99
C MET A 1 18.49 14.11 29.25
N VAL A 2 19.04 14.17 30.45
CA VAL A 2 20.17 13.33 30.90
C VAL A 2 19.66 12.34 31.92
N THR A 3 19.92 11.07 31.72
CA THR A 3 19.48 9.97 32.58
C THR A 3 20.62 9.04 32.93
N ASP A 4 20.48 8.36 34.05
CA ASP A 4 21.32 7.21 34.37
C ASP A 4 21.10 6.09 33.35
N TYR A 5 22.20 5.51 32.89
CA TYR A 5 22.17 4.54 31.77
C TYR A 5 21.36 3.28 32.06
N LEU A 6 21.45 2.74 33.26
CA LEU A 6 20.78 1.48 33.60
C LEU A 6 19.35 1.70 34.13
N SER A 7 19.19 2.63 35.05
CA SER A 7 17.92 2.85 35.73
C SER A 7 16.99 3.79 34.97
N GLY A 8 17.51 4.59 34.06
CA GLY A 8 16.76 5.67 33.39
C GLY A 8 16.42 6.84 34.31
N LYS A 9 16.89 6.85 35.57
CA LYS A 9 16.61 7.93 36.51
C LYS A 9 17.19 9.25 36.02
N PRO A 10 16.41 10.36 36.08
CA PRO A 10 16.92 11.66 35.73
C PRO A 10 18.14 12.05 36.56
N VAL A 11 19.09 12.72 35.92
CA VAL A 11 20.31 13.23 36.60
C VAL A 11 20.18 14.75 36.75
N ASP A 12 20.01 15.18 37.99
CA ASP A 12 19.99 16.58 38.38
C ASP A 12 21.41 17.15 38.42
N GLY A 13 21.59 18.38 37.95
CA GLY A 13 22.85 19.12 37.99
C GLY A 13 23.95 18.60 37.07
N ALA A 14 23.65 17.71 36.14
CA ALA A 14 24.61 17.29 35.10
C ALA A 14 24.99 18.49 34.23
N ILE A 15 26.25 18.63 33.87
CA ILE A 15 26.77 19.67 32.99
C ILE A 15 26.63 19.20 31.56
N VAL A 16 25.85 19.91 30.76
CA VAL A 16 25.67 19.64 29.31
C VAL A 16 26.45 20.71 28.55
N THR A 17 27.57 20.32 27.95
CA THR A 17 28.36 21.15 27.06
C THR A 17 27.88 20.93 25.63
N TYR A 18 27.59 22.01 24.90
CA TYR A 18 27.12 21.92 23.53
C TYR A 18 28.11 22.57 22.55
N TYR A 19 28.26 21.92 21.39
CA TYR A 19 29.28 22.27 20.40
C TYR A 19 28.64 22.58 19.04
N GLY A 20 29.24 23.51 18.33
CA GLY A 20 28.90 23.89 16.96
C GLY A 20 30.13 23.97 16.06
N GLY A 21 29.98 24.60 14.89
CA GLY A 21 31.09 24.78 13.94
C GLY A 21 31.06 23.78 12.78
N GLN A 22 32.23 23.26 12.40
CA GLN A 22 32.34 22.24 11.34
C GLN A 22 32.52 20.85 11.95
N ARG A 23 31.98 19.79 11.32
CA ARG A 23 32.02 18.40 11.81
C ARG A 23 33.43 17.91 12.23
N ARG A 24 34.49 18.42 11.60
CA ARG A 24 35.88 18.04 11.92
C ARG A 24 36.56 18.99 12.91
N ASN A 25 35.91 20.11 13.27
CA ASN A 25 36.43 21.09 14.20
C ASN A 25 35.26 21.67 15.00
N LEU A 26 34.84 20.88 16.00
CA LEU A 26 33.78 21.29 16.91
C LEU A 26 34.31 22.32 17.89
N GLN A 27 33.60 23.44 18.04
CA GLN A 27 33.90 24.48 19.02
C GLN A 27 32.83 24.47 20.11
N GLU A 28 33.24 24.64 21.36
CA GLU A 28 32.32 24.80 22.46
C GLU A 28 31.55 26.11 22.30
N LEU A 29 30.23 26.01 22.34
CA LEU A 29 29.31 27.15 22.27
C LEU A 29 28.83 27.58 23.65
N GLY A 30 28.89 26.66 24.63
CA GLY A 30 28.50 26.93 26.00
C GLY A 30 28.14 25.70 26.80
N THR A 31 27.76 25.93 28.04
CA THR A 31 27.32 24.89 28.97
C THR A 31 26.00 25.25 29.64
N VAL A 32 25.20 24.27 29.95
CA VAL A 32 23.97 24.39 30.76
C VAL A 32 23.91 23.23 31.76
N LYS A 33 23.19 23.43 32.85
CA LYS A 33 22.96 22.36 33.84
C LYS A 33 21.58 21.81 33.69
N THR A 34 21.45 20.51 33.93
CA THR A 34 20.13 19.85 33.99
C THR A 34 19.40 20.21 35.28
N ASP A 35 18.07 20.26 35.20
CA ASP A 35 17.16 20.40 36.35
C ASP A 35 16.88 19.05 37.02
N ARG A 36 15.96 19.06 38.01
CA ARG A 36 15.54 17.84 38.76
C ARG A 36 14.92 16.76 37.88
N GLU A 37 14.40 17.12 36.72
CA GLU A 37 13.84 16.20 35.72
C GLU A 37 14.91 15.74 34.70
N GLY A 38 16.18 16.14 34.92
CA GLY A 38 17.28 15.83 34.02
C GLY A 38 17.22 16.59 32.69
N LEU A 39 16.40 17.64 32.59
CA LEU A 39 16.24 18.43 31.37
C LEU A 39 17.24 19.58 31.35
N ALA A 40 17.86 19.81 30.18
CA ALA A 40 18.67 20.99 29.87
C ALA A 40 18.10 21.70 28.66
N THR A 41 17.80 23.01 28.78
CA THR A 41 17.30 23.80 27.66
C THR A 41 18.45 24.58 27.05
N LEU A 42 18.69 24.37 25.75
CA LEU A 42 19.73 25.06 25.00
C LEU A 42 19.18 26.37 24.37
N PRO A 43 20.03 27.38 24.13
CA PRO A 43 19.62 28.59 23.42
C PRO A 43 19.09 28.29 22.01
N ALA A 44 17.96 28.86 21.63
CA ALA A 44 17.22 28.54 20.40
C ALA A 44 17.97 28.87 19.09
N ASN A 45 18.95 29.72 19.12
CA ASN A 45 19.74 30.17 17.95
C ASN A 45 21.09 29.48 17.81
N SER A 46 21.39 28.48 18.63
CA SER A 46 22.64 27.75 18.57
C SER A 46 22.59 26.68 17.45
N GLN A 47 23.54 26.75 16.52
CA GLN A 47 23.79 25.69 15.55
C GLN A 47 24.53 24.53 16.23
N VAL A 48 23.82 23.80 17.08
CA VAL A 48 24.40 22.71 17.84
C VAL A 48 24.56 21.51 16.93
N LEU A 49 25.78 20.98 16.82
CA LEU A 49 26.13 19.77 16.08
C LEU A 49 26.39 18.57 17.00
N ALA A 50 26.76 18.84 18.25
CA ALA A 50 27.02 17.80 19.23
C ALA A 50 26.84 18.35 20.65
N PHE A 51 26.56 17.46 21.59
CA PHE A 51 26.64 17.77 23.01
C PHE A 51 27.22 16.61 23.82
N GLN A 52 27.78 17.00 24.96
CA GLN A 52 28.39 16.11 25.93
C GLN A 52 27.73 16.35 27.27
N ALA A 53 27.27 15.28 27.90
CA ALA A 53 26.80 15.36 29.27
C ALA A 53 27.87 14.78 30.21
N SER A 54 28.16 15.50 31.32
CA SER A 54 29.11 15.08 32.31
C SER A 54 28.60 15.33 33.72
N ARG A 55 29.10 14.55 34.68
CA ARG A 55 28.83 14.66 36.09
C ARG A 55 30.15 14.45 36.87
N PRO A 56 30.40 15.15 37.97
CA PRO A 56 31.56 14.89 38.80
C PRO A 56 31.67 13.41 39.23
N GLY A 57 32.82 12.78 38.98
CA GLY A 57 33.05 11.37 39.25
C GLY A 57 32.59 10.41 38.14
N ASP A 58 32.02 10.90 37.05
CA ASP A 58 31.65 10.12 35.88
C ASP A 58 32.71 10.30 34.79
N THR A 59 33.21 9.20 34.27
CA THR A 59 34.21 9.21 33.18
C THR A 59 33.58 9.11 31.80
N ASN A 60 32.30 8.88 31.71
CA ASN A 60 31.59 8.69 30.46
C ASN A 60 31.08 10.00 29.90
N ALA A 61 31.85 10.58 28.99
CA ALA A 61 31.39 11.67 28.16
C ALA A 61 30.72 11.10 26.93
N MET A 62 29.51 11.55 26.65
CA MET A 62 28.78 11.12 25.47
C MET A 62 28.70 12.26 24.48
N LEU A 63 29.16 12.02 23.28
CA LEU A 63 29.06 12.94 22.17
C LEU A 63 28.11 12.40 21.11
N THR A 64 27.07 13.14 20.76
CA THR A 64 26.14 12.74 19.71
C THR A 64 26.18 13.70 18.53
N ASN A 65 26.17 13.16 17.32
CA ASN A 65 25.97 13.95 16.12
C ASN A 65 24.49 14.33 16.02
N ILE A 66 24.20 15.62 16.18
CA ILE A 66 22.86 16.15 16.01
C ILE A 66 22.75 16.64 14.58
N TYR A 67 21.76 16.18 13.89
CA TYR A 67 21.33 16.79 12.64
C TYR A 67 20.19 17.75 13.00
N PRO A 68 20.43 19.08 12.97
CA PRO A 68 19.30 19.99 13.05
C PRO A 68 18.39 19.61 11.88
N MET A 69 17.21 19.10 12.18
CA MET A 69 16.17 18.99 11.16
C MET A 69 16.02 20.40 10.61
N GLY A 70 16.52 20.60 9.41
CA GLY A 70 16.35 21.85 8.70
C GLY A 70 14.90 22.24 8.82
N SER A 71 14.64 23.51 9.08
CA SER A 71 13.31 24.08 8.95
C SER A 71 12.85 23.75 7.52
N GLY A 72 12.28 22.57 7.34
CA GLY A 72 11.62 22.21 6.10
C GLY A 72 10.74 23.41 5.81
N ARG A 73 10.93 24.04 4.66
CA ARG A 73 10.02 25.09 4.20
C ARG A 73 8.63 24.57 4.55
N ARG A 74 7.96 25.27 5.49
CA ARG A 74 6.53 25.05 5.64
C ARG A 74 5.98 25.15 4.23
N PRO A 75 5.32 24.11 3.69
CA PRO A 75 4.65 24.30 2.43
C PRO A 75 3.77 25.54 2.60
N GLU A 76 3.90 26.47 1.66
CA GLU A 76 3.00 27.61 1.58
C GLU A 76 1.58 27.09 1.74
N LYS A 77 0.75 27.84 2.45
CA LYS A 77 -0.67 27.52 2.70
C LYS A 77 -1.28 26.85 1.47
N ASN A 78 -1.55 25.56 1.58
CA ASN A 78 -2.33 24.73 0.66
C ASN A 78 -2.41 25.28 -0.78
N PRO A 79 -1.43 24.98 -1.63
CA PRO A 79 -1.45 25.46 -3.02
C PRO A 79 -2.68 24.96 -3.73
N VAL A 80 -3.20 25.75 -4.65
CA VAL A 80 -4.25 25.30 -5.58
C VAL A 80 -3.62 24.25 -6.50
N GLU A 81 -4.16 23.06 -6.51
CA GLU A 81 -3.79 21.98 -7.42
C GLU A 81 -4.81 21.86 -8.55
N VAL A 82 -4.39 21.31 -9.69
CA VAL A 82 -5.29 21.05 -10.83
C VAL A 82 -5.15 19.61 -11.28
N SER A 83 -6.22 18.82 -11.16
CA SER A 83 -6.28 17.50 -11.79
C SER A 83 -6.84 17.60 -13.19
N ILE A 84 -6.26 16.84 -14.15
CA ILE A 84 -6.73 16.76 -15.52
C ILE A 84 -7.21 15.34 -15.80
N PHE A 85 -8.37 15.22 -16.44
CA PHE A 85 -9.02 13.96 -16.82
C PHE A 85 -9.27 13.98 -18.31
N THR A 86 -8.70 13.03 -19.05
CA THR A 86 -8.93 12.88 -20.50
C THR A 86 -10.03 11.87 -20.78
N ASP A 87 -10.60 11.89 -21.97
CA ASP A 87 -11.64 10.95 -22.38
C ASP A 87 -11.11 9.50 -22.49
N ARG A 88 -9.82 9.30 -22.73
CA ARG A 88 -9.10 8.02 -22.80
C ARG A 88 -7.60 8.20 -22.70
N GLY A 89 -6.84 7.11 -22.65
CA GLY A 89 -5.37 7.13 -22.52
C GLY A 89 -4.61 6.96 -23.82
N LEU A 90 -5.27 6.46 -24.90
CA LEU A 90 -4.63 6.12 -26.17
C LEU A 90 -5.31 6.80 -27.34
N TYR A 91 -4.51 7.43 -28.20
CA TYR A 91 -4.97 8.21 -29.37
C TYR A 91 -4.12 7.85 -30.60
N ARG A 92 -4.70 8.12 -31.80
CA ARG A 92 -3.93 8.15 -33.05
C ARG A 92 -3.56 9.57 -33.44
N PRO A 93 -2.49 9.76 -34.24
CA PRO A 93 -2.24 11.02 -34.90
C PRO A 93 -3.48 11.54 -35.65
N GLY A 94 -3.78 12.84 -35.51
CA GLY A 94 -4.94 13.47 -36.10
C GLY A 94 -6.22 13.41 -35.29
N GLN A 95 -6.24 12.70 -34.16
CA GLN A 95 -7.40 12.65 -33.26
C GLN A 95 -7.46 13.84 -32.29
N THR A 96 -8.62 14.04 -31.68
CA THR A 96 -8.84 15.08 -30.67
C THR A 96 -8.84 14.47 -29.29
N ILE A 97 -8.11 15.13 -28.37
CA ILE A 97 -8.09 14.86 -26.94
C ILE A 97 -9.16 15.73 -26.30
N PHE A 98 -10.18 15.15 -25.68
CA PHE A 98 -11.10 15.87 -24.82
C PHE A 98 -10.63 15.75 -23.39
N PHE A 99 -10.76 16.84 -22.62
CA PHE A 99 -10.35 16.82 -21.22
C PHE A 99 -11.21 17.71 -20.33
N LYS A 100 -11.23 17.37 -19.04
CA LYS A 100 -11.72 18.20 -17.95
C LYS A 100 -10.57 18.49 -17.00
N GLY A 101 -10.47 19.75 -16.54
CA GLY A 101 -9.62 20.17 -15.44
C GLY A 101 -10.47 20.47 -14.22
N LEU A 102 -9.97 20.17 -13.02
CA LEU A 102 -10.58 20.51 -11.75
C LEU A 102 -9.52 21.16 -10.86
N ALA A 103 -9.74 22.41 -10.51
CA ALA A 103 -8.90 23.17 -9.60
C ALA A 103 -9.45 23.09 -8.18
N TYR A 104 -8.60 22.76 -7.23
CA TYR A 104 -8.98 22.59 -5.83
C TYR A 104 -7.83 22.92 -4.88
N VAL A 105 -8.19 23.30 -3.68
CA VAL A 105 -7.25 23.37 -2.56
C VAL A 105 -7.21 22.01 -1.91
N LYS A 106 -6.00 21.40 -1.90
CA LYS A 106 -5.78 20.11 -1.25
C LYS A 106 -5.51 20.34 0.22
N ASP A 107 -6.55 20.27 1.01
CA ASP A 107 -6.51 20.42 2.46
C ASP A 107 -6.99 19.13 3.15
N SER A 108 -6.51 18.86 4.36
CA SER A 108 -6.95 17.71 5.13
C SER A 108 -8.31 17.92 5.76
N ASN A 109 -8.61 19.14 6.19
CA ASN A 109 -9.83 19.46 6.91
C ASN A 109 -10.91 20.06 6.00
N ASP A 110 -10.53 20.96 5.10
CA ASP A 110 -11.45 21.69 4.22
C ASP A 110 -10.98 21.68 2.75
N PRO A 111 -10.90 20.51 2.09
CA PRO A 111 -10.66 20.46 0.65
C PRO A 111 -11.86 21.06 -0.06
N HIS A 112 -11.62 22.02 -0.95
CA HIS A 112 -12.67 22.71 -1.69
C HIS A 112 -12.24 23.04 -3.11
N ALA A 113 -13.22 23.13 -4.02
CA ALA A 113 -13.02 23.55 -5.40
C ALA A 113 -12.74 25.06 -5.49
N VAL A 114 -11.98 25.49 -6.50
CA VAL A 114 -11.59 26.88 -6.70
C VAL A 114 -12.23 27.43 -7.97
N ALA A 115 -13.24 28.28 -7.79
CA ALA A 115 -13.96 28.94 -8.90
C ALA A 115 -13.26 30.21 -9.38
N GLY A 116 -13.51 30.59 -10.64
CA GLY A 116 -13.11 31.90 -11.22
C GLY A 116 -11.61 32.03 -11.49
N GLN A 117 -10.80 30.98 -11.32
CA GLN A 117 -9.34 31.04 -11.55
C GLN A 117 -9.02 30.60 -12.98
N THR A 118 -8.07 31.31 -13.62
CA THR A 118 -7.62 31.01 -14.97
C THR A 118 -6.34 30.19 -14.95
N PHE A 119 -6.34 29.08 -15.70
CA PHE A 119 -5.20 28.19 -15.89
C PHE A 119 -4.81 28.14 -17.35
N THR A 120 -3.52 27.99 -17.60
CA THR A 120 -2.99 27.74 -18.92
C THR A 120 -2.72 26.24 -19.05
N VAL A 121 -3.35 25.59 -20.02
CA VAL A 121 -3.11 24.18 -20.35
C VAL A 121 -2.28 24.11 -21.64
N THR A 122 -1.18 23.36 -21.60
CA THR A 122 -0.27 23.20 -22.71
C THR A 122 -0.16 21.73 -23.09
N LEU A 123 -0.25 21.44 -24.39
CA LEU A 123 0.01 20.12 -24.97
C LEU A 123 1.43 20.05 -25.47
N TYR A 124 2.18 19.05 -25.02
CA TYR A 124 3.54 18.72 -25.46
C TYR A 124 3.56 17.39 -26.19
N ASP A 125 4.42 17.28 -27.21
CA ASP A 125 4.68 16.02 -27.93
C ASP A 125 5.63 15.08 -27.14
N ALA A 126 5.95 13.92 -27.73
CA ALA A 126 6.84 12.92 -27.15
C ALA A 126 8.28 13.42 -26.90
N ASN A 127 8.72 14.47 -27.58
CA ASN A 127 10.03 15.10 -27.39
C ASN A 127 9.99 16.28 -26.40
N GLY A 128 8.83 16.58 -25.83
CA GLY A 128 8.63 17.72 -24.94
C GLY A 128 8.49 19.06 -25.65
N LYS A 129 8.27 19.07 -26.98
CA LYS A 129 7.99 20.28 -27.74
C LYS A 129 6.55 20.70 -27.52
N GLU A 130 6.33 21.99 -27.27
CA GLU A 130 5.01 22.60 -27.18
C GLU A 130 4.31 22.53 -28.54
N LEU A 131 3.13 21.94 -28.59
CA LEU A 131 2.28 21.85 -29.77
C LEU A 131 1.16 22.91 -29.76
N ALA A 132 0.54 23.14 -28.59
CA ALA A 132 -0.54 24.06 -28.45
C ALA A 132 -0.69 24.49 -26.99
N GLN A 133 -1.21 25.72 -26.78
CA GLN A 133 -1.49 26.27 -25.46
C GLN A 133 -2.85 26.98 -25.49
N LYS A 134 -3.68 26.78 -24.47
CA LYS A 134 -4.99 27.43 -24.31
C LYS A 134 -5.19 27.85 -22.85
N LYS A 135 -5.96 28.92 -22.63
CA LYS A 135 -6.36 29.40 -21.29
C LYS A 135 -7.79 29.01 -21.00
N PHE A 136 -8.05 28.59 -19.77
CA PHE A 136 -9.36 28.15 -19.29
C PHE A 136 -9.63 28.76 -17.92
N THR A 137 -10.87 29.19 -17.68
CA THR A 137 -11.32 29.72 -16.38
C THR A 137 -12.28 28.73 -15.74
N THR A 138 -12.10 28.46 -14.45
CA THR A 138 -12.94 27.53 -13.70
C THR A 138 -14.34 28.07 -13.46
N ASN A 139 -15.36 27.19 -13.54
CA ASN A 139 -16.73 27.47 -13.16
C ASN A 139 -16.95 27.42 -11.63
N ASP A 140 -18.21 27.52 -11.17
CA ASP A 140 -18.55 27.49 -9.74
C ASP A 140 -18.20 26.18 -9.04
N PHE A 141 -18.04 25.08 -9.77
CA PHE A 141 -17.56 23.79 -9.27
C PHE A 141 -16.02 23.66 -9.33
N GLY A 142 -15.31 24.73 -9.68
CA GLY A 142 -13.85 24.72 -9.81
C GLY A 142 -13.37 23.98 -11.06
N SER A 143 -14.25 23.67 -12.00
CA SER A 143 -13.90 22.88 -13.18
C SER A 143 -13.83 23.72 -14.46
N PHE A 144 -13.07 23.23 -15.43
CA PHE A 144 -13.03 23.71 -16.80
C PHE A 144 -12.87 22.52 -17.75
N ASN A 145 -13.21 22.70 -19.01
CA ASN A 145 -13.03 21.66 -20.01
C ASN A 145 -12.54 22.24 -21.34
N GLY A 146 -11.98 21.39 -22.16
CA GLY A 146 -11.46 21.78 -23.44
C GLY A 146 -11.02 20.61 -24.29
N GLU A 147 -10.40 20.96 -25.42
CA GLU A 147 -9.91 20.00 -26.39
C GLU A 147 -8.60 20.45 -27.02
N PHE A 148 -7.78 19.48 -27.45
CA PHE A 148 -6.61 19.66 -28.28
C PHE A 148 -6.62 18.68 -29.44
N SER A 149 -6.31 19.15 -30.66
CA SER A 149 -6.14 18.28 -31.80
C SER A 149 -4.67 17.84 -31.92
N ILE A 150 -4.45 16.56 -32.04
CA ILE A 150 -3.13 15.98 -32.28
C ILE A 150 -2.79 16.18 -33.75
N PRO A 151 -1.58 16.67 -34.11
CA PRO A 151 -1.17 16.77 -35.50
C PRO A 151 -1.18 15.41 -36.22
N LYS A 152 -1.62 15.38 -37.50
CA LYS A 152 -1.62 14.15 -38.30
C LYS A 152 -0.20 13.61 -38.55
N GLN A 153 0.78 14.51 -38.69
CA GLN A 153 2.17 14.19 -38.83
C GLN A 153 2.88 14.51 -37.52
N THR A 154 3.05 13.51 -36.69
CA THR A 154 3.73 13.62 -35.40
C THR A 154 4.46 12.32 -35.07
N LEU A 155 5.46 12.40 -34.20
CA LEU A 155 6.11 11.21 -33.66
C LEU A 155 5.18 10.49 -32.69
N SER A 156 5.12 9.18 -32.79
CA SER A 156 4.48 8.34 -31.80
C SER A 156 5.22 8.40 -30.45
N GLY A 157 4.48 8.27 -29.36
CA GLY A 157 5.04 8.22 -28.02
C GLY A 157 4.13 8.84 -26.96
N VAL A 158 4.71 9.16 -25.82
CA VAL A 158 3.99 9.71 -24.68
C VAL A 158 3.87 11.22 -24.79
N PHE A 159 2.66 11.71 -24.97
CA PHE A 159 2.33 13.13 -24.97
C PHE A 159 1.93 13.57 -23.58
N ARG A 160 2.02 14.86 -23.30
CA ARG A 160 1.77 15.41 -22.00
C ARG A 160 0.86 16.65 -22.09
N LEU A 161 -0.28 16.63 -21.35
CA LEU A 161 -1.06 17.83 -21.03
C LEU A 161 -0.59 18.36 -19.68
N SER A 162 -0.26 19.64 -19.60
CA SER A 162 0.27 20.24 -18.39
C SER A 162 -0.36 21.59 -18.07
N THR A 163 -0.62 21.85 -16.79
CA THR A 163 -0.96 23.18 -16.25
C THR A 163 0.26 23.92 -15.69
N GLY A 164 1.47 23.35 -15.85
CA GLY A 164 2.69 23.83 -15.21
C GLY A 164 2.89 23.29 -13.79
N GLN A 165 1.81 22.99 -13.08
CA GLN A 165 1.84 22.38 -11.74
C GLN A 165 1.63 20.87 -11.79
N MET A 166 0.65 20.42 -12.57
CA MET A 166 0.28 19.01 -12.75
C MET A 166 0.32 18.65 -14.23
N SER A 167 0.55 17.38 -14.50
CA SER A 167 0.59 16.84 -15.85
C SER A 167 -0.12 15.50 -15.92
N VAL A 168 -0.86 15.26 -17.00
CA VAL A 168 -1.36 13.93 -17.37
C VAL A 168 -0.65 13.47 -18.66
N TYR A 169 -0.36 12.19 -18.73
CA TYR A 169 0.32 11.56 -19.84
C TYR A 169 -0.66 10.71 -20.62
N ILE A 170 -0.60 10.82 -21.94
CA ILE A 170 -1.41 10.07 -22.89
C ILE A 170 -0.49 9.45 -23.94
N HIS A 171 -0.90 8.36 -24.53
CA HIS A 171 -0.16 7.71 -25.62
C HIS A 171 -0.73 8.09 -26.98
N VAL A 172 0.16 8.43 -27.88
CA VAL A 172 -0.19 8.73 -29.28
C VAL A 172 0.58 7.75 -30.17
N GLU A 173 -0.15 6.82 -30.77
CA GLU A 173 0.44 5.74 -31.55
C GLU A 173 -0.48 5.29 -32.69
N GLU A 174 0.11 4.76 -33.76
CA GLU A 174 -0.63 4.00 -34.75
C GLU A 174 -0.84 2.59 -34.22
N TYR A 175 -2.09 2.19 -34.01
CA TYR A 175 -2.44 0.87 -33.48
C TYR A 175 -3.56 0.21 -34.26
N LYS A 176 -3.57 -1.11 -34.29
CA LYS A 176 -4.71 -1.90 -34.73
C LYS A 176 -5.52 -2.29 -33.53
N ARG A 177 -6.82 -1.98 -33.53
CA ARG A 177 -7.70 -2.40 -32.43
C ARG A 177 -7.83 -3.90 -32.41
N PRO A 178 -7.68 -4.53 -31.23
CA PRO A 178 -8.03 -5.93 -31.08
C PRO A 178 -9.48 -6.19 -31.44
N THR A 179 -9.76 -7.25 -32.16
CA THR A 179 -11.13 -7.65 -32.56
C THR A 179 -11.77 -8.55 -31.52
N PHE A 180 -10.96 -9.26 -30.75
CA PHE A 180 -11.40 -10.18 -29.70
C PHE A 180 -10.48 -10.09 -28.48
N GLN A 181 -10.92 -10.70 -27.38
CA GLN A 181 -10.13 -10.88 -26.18
C GLN A 181 -10.13 -12.37 -25.79
N ALA A 182 -9.04 -12.80 -25.17
CA ALA A 182 -8.94 -14.10 -24.52
C ALA A 182 -8.78 -13.91 -23.02
N TYR A 183 -9.40 -14.75 -22.23
CA TYR A 183 -9.31 -14.74 -20.77
C TYR A 183 -9.59 -16.12 -20.20
N PHE A 184 -9.09 -16.38 -18.99
CA PHE A 184 -9.44 -17.58 -18.24
C PHE A 184 -10.62 -17.32 -17.32
N LEU A 185 -11.44 -18.34 -17.14
CA LEU A 185 -12.50 -18.34 -16.13
C LEU A 185 -11.91 -18.72 -14.77
N PRO A 186 -12.46 -18.21 -13.66
CA PRO A 186 -12.04 -18.63 -12.33
C PRO A 186 -12.16 -20.14 -12.17
N ILE A 187 -11.14 -20.74 -11.55
CA ILE A 187 -11.16 -22.17 -11.24
C ILE A 187 -12.23 -22.39 -10.16
N LYS A 188 -13.18 -23.28 -10.46
CA LYS A 188 -14.23 -23.68 -9.53
C LYS A 188 -13.85 -24.98 -8.84
N GLY A 189 -14.11 -25.04 -7.53
CA GLY A 189 -13.95 -26.26 -6.75
C GLY A 189 -12.62 -26.37 -5.99
N ASP A 190 -12.50 -27.49 -5.32
CA ASP A 190 -11.43 -27.81 -4.38
C ASP A 190 -10.23 -28.40 -5.11
N ILE A 191 -9.10 -27.71 -5.08
CA ILE A 191 -7.87 -28.14 -5.75
C ILE A 191 -6.74 -28.25 -4.74
N ALA A 192 -6.05 -29.39 -4.76
CA ALA A 192 -4.82 -29.60 -4.00
C ALA A 192 -3.76 -30.32 -4.84
N PHE A 193 -2.55 -30.45 -4.30
CA PHE A 193 -1.49 -31.20 -4.96
C PHE A 193 -1.92 -32.62 -5.29
N GLY A 194 -1.61 -33.07 -6.49
CA GLY A 194 -1.97 -34.39 -7.00
C GLY A 194 -3.34 -34.46 -7.66
N ASP A 195 -4.20 -33.45 -7.52
CA ASP A 195 -5.48 -33.39 -8.23
C ASP A 195 -5.27 -33.05 -9.71
N SER A 196 -6.16 -33.47 -10.59
CA SER A 196 -6.17 -33.04 -11.98
C SER A 196 -6.91 -31.69 -12.07
N VAL A 197 -6.22 -30.66 -12.46
CA VAL A 197 -6.75 -29.29 -12.60
C VAL A 197 -7.07 -29.05 -14.06
N THR A 198 -8.31 -28.64 -14.38
CA THR A 198 -8.70 -28.17 -15.70
C THR A 198 -9.05 -26.67 -15.59
N ILE A 199 -8.31 -25.84 -16.29
CA ILE A 199 -8.48 -24.39 -16.33
C ILE A 199 -9.16 -24.07 -17.66
N GLN A 200 -10.38 -23.56 -17.59
CA GLN A 200 -11.13 -23.18 -18.78
C GLN A 200 -10.80 -21.74 -19.17
N GLY A 201 -10.45 -21.55 -20.43
CA GLY A 201 -10.33 -20.25 -21.05
C GLY A 201 -11.45 -20.01 -22.06
N LYS A 202 -11.65 -18.74 -22.42
CA LYS A 202 -12.63 -18.32 -23.41
C LYS A 202 -12.06 -17.21 -24.30
N ALA A 203 -12.38 -17.28 -25.58
CA ALA A 203 -12.10 -16.24 -26.56
C ALA A 203 -13.42 -15.71 -27.13
N ALA A 204 -13.60 -14.38 -27.06
CA ALA A 204 -14.82 -13.72 -27.52
C ALA A 204 -14.51 -12.33 -28.07
N THR A 205 -15.31 -11.83 -28.99
CA THR A 205 -15.24 -10.43 -29.40
C THR A 205 -15.58 -9.52 -28.23
N PHE A 206 -15.23 -8.24 -28.30
CA PHE A 206 -15.61 -7.26 -27.28
C PHE A 206 -17.13 -7.03 -27.20
N SER A 207 -17.88 -7.42 -28.21
CA SER A 207 -19.35 -7.44 -28.19
C SER A 207 -19.94 -8.71 -27.54
N GLY A 208 -19.09 -9.63 -27.09
CA GLY A 208 -19.51 -10.85 -26.40
C GLY A 208 -19.77 -12.07 -27.30
N VAL A 209 -19.58 -11.94 -28.61
CA VAL A 209 -19.75 -13.07 -29.54
C VAL A 209 -18.53 -13.99 -29.41
N SER A 210 -18.76 -15.27 -29.13
CA SER A 210 -17.71 -16.28 -29.03
C SER A 210 -16.96 -16.47 -30.34
N LEU A 211 -15.64 -16.68 -30.28
CA LEU A 211 -14.83 -17.08 -31.46
C LEU A 211 -15.14 -18.54 -31.80
N PRO A 212 -15.55 -18.83 -33.04
CA PRO A 212 -15.97 -20.20 -33.37
C PRO A 212 -14.80 -21.16 -33.61
N SER A 213 -13.60 -20.63 -33.88
CA SER A 213 -12.37 -21.39 -34.15
C SER A 213 -11.12 -20.57 -33.90
N GLY A 214 -10.04 -21.25 -33.59
CA GLY A 214 -8.70 -20.66 -33.42
C GLY A 214 -7.76 -21.67 -32.77
N ASP A 215 -6.46 -21.43 -32.93
CA ASP A 215 -5.40 -22.21 -32.32
C ASP A 215 -5.00 -21.61 -30.97
N VAL A 216 -4.76 -22.47 -29.98
CA VAL A 216 -4.37 -22.06 -28.63
C VAL A 216 -3.07 -22.74 -28.27
N THR A 217 -2.04 -21.98 -27.99
CA THR A 217 -0.82 -22.48 -27.35
C THR A 217 -0.75 -21.98 -25.91
N TRP A 218 -0.37 -22.85 -25.01
CA TRP A 218 -0.35 -22.51 -23.59
C TRP A 218 0.90 -23.05 -22.89
N ARG A 219 1.27 -22.39 -21.80
CA ARG A 219 2.30 -22.85 -20.86
C ARG A 219 1.93 -22.54 -19.43
N ILE A 220 2.41 -23.35 -18.51
CA ILE A 220 2.25 -23.16 -17.08
C ILE A 220 3.64 -23.00 -16.46
N THR A 221 3.80 -21.94 -15.71
CA THR A 221 5.02 -21.65 -14.95
C THR A 221 4.71 -21.66 -13.46
N ARG A 222 5.58 -22.25 -12.67
CA ARG A 222 5.56 -22.15 -11.22
C ARG A 222 6.37 -20.92 -10.83
N ARG A 223 5.75 -20.04 -10.04
CA ARG A 223 6.43 -18.87 -9.48
C ARG A 223 7.13 -19.26 -8.18
N PRO A 224 8.40 -18.87 -7.98
CA PRO A 224 9.07 -19.11 -6.72
C PRO A 224 8.42 -18.29 -5.61
N PHE A 225 8.34 -18.87 -4.40
CA PHE A 225 7.88 -18.13 -3.22
C PHE A 225 8.96 -17.13 -2.80
N LEU A 226 8.60 -15.85 -2.75
CA LEU A 226 9.47 -14.77 -2.30
C LEU A 226 9.42 -14.67 -0.77
N LEU A 227 10.32 -15.37 -0.08
CA LEU A 227 10.63 -15.09 1.31
C LEU A 227 11.78 -14.07 1.39
N TRP A 228 11.42 -12.82 1.69
CA TRP A 228 12.28 -11.76 2.21
C TRP A 228 13.39 -11.17 1.32
N ARG A 229 13.72 -9.94 1.64
CA ARG A 229 14.55 -8.89 1.02
C ARG A 229 15.99 -9.26 0.64
N TYR A 230 16.46 -10.47 0.97
CA TYR A 230 17.87 -10.88 0.78
C TYR A 230 18.09 -12.07 -0.16
N PHE A 231 17.05 -12.73 -0.62
CA PHE A 231 17.17 -13.82 -1.57
C PHE A 231 16.84 -13.34 -2.97
N ARG A 232 17.76 -13.60 -3.93
CA ARG A 232 17.44 -13.42 -5.34
C ARG A 232 16.25 -14.34 -5.66
N PRO A 233 15.16 -13.81 -6.26
CA PRO A 233 14.11 -14.70 -6.73
C PRO A 233 14.71 -15.68 -7.72
N SER A 234 14.50 -16.97 -7.50
CA SER A 234 14.77 -17.97 -8.52
C SER A 234 13.89 -17.67 -9.73
N ALA A 235 14.37 -17.95 -10.93
CA ALA A 235 13.55 -17.76 -12.13
C ALA A 235 12.30 -18.63 -12.07
N PRO A 236 11.15 -18.15 -12.61
CA PRO A 236 9.96 -18.99 -12.78
C PRO A 236 10.32 -20.29 -13.53
N THR A 237 9.82 -21.42 -13.03
CA THR A 237 10.09 -22.72 -13.64
C THR A 237 8.91 -23.13 -14.49
N GLN A 238 9.11 -23.41 -15.78
CA GLN A 238 8.08 -23.98 -16.63
C GLN A 238 7.82 -25.44 -16.22
N VAL A 239 6.56 -25.76 -15.94
CA VAL A 239 6.14 -27.07 -15.46
C VAL A 239 5.28 -27.85 -16.45
N ALA A 240 4.62 -27.15 -17.37
CA ALA A 240 3.85 -27.75 -18.45
C ALA A 240 3.68 -26.80 -19.63
N GLU A 241 3.49 -27.32 -20.81
CA GLU A 241 3.13 -26.61 -22.03
C GLU A 241 2.30 -27.52 -22.94
N GLY A 242 1.60 -26.92 -23.88
CA GLY A 242 0.81 -27.66 -24.86
C GLY A 242 0.07 -26.77 -25.84
N SER A 243 -0.71 -27.42 -26.68
CA SER A 243 -1.60 -26.75 -27.64
C SER A 243 -2.98 -27.42 -27.65
N THR A 244 -3.97 -26.62 -28.01
CA THR A 244 -5.37 -27.06 -28.19
C THR A 244 -6.05 -26.13 -29.19
N THR A 245 -7.30 -26.35 -29.50
CA THR A 245 -8.10 -25.49 -30.37
C THR A 245 -9.34 -24.98 -29.64
N LEU A 246 -9.88 -23.85 -30.10
CA LEU A 246 -11.15 -23.35 -29.59
C LEU A 246 -12.29 -24.31 -29.97
N SER A 247 -13.19 -24.56 -29.01
CA SER A 247 -14.48 -25.15 -29.24
C SER A 247 -15.40 -24.17 -29.95
N GLY A 248 -16.49 -24.64 -30.59
CA GLY A 248 -17.45 -23.79 -31.32
C GLY A 248 -18.11 -22.68 -30.49
N ASP A 249 -18.10 -22.80 -29.16
CA ASP A 249 -18.55 -21.79 -28.20
C ASP A 249 -17.44 -20.84 -27.73
N GLY A 250 -16.28 -20.92 -28.33
CA GLY A 250 -15.11 -20.09 -28.02
C GLY A 250 -14.33 -20.50 -26.77
N THR A 251 -14.63 -21.66 -26.18
CA THR A 251 -13.92 -22.15 -25.00
C THR A 251 -12.73 -23.02 -25.36
N PHE A 252 -11.74 -23.09 -24.47
CA PHE A 252 -10.63 -24.02 -24.50
C PHE A 252 -10.26 -24.47 -23.07
N ASN A 253 -9.65 -25.64 -22.97
CA ASN A 253 -9.28 -26.24 -21.70
C ASN A 253 -7.77 -26.45 -21.63
N VAL A 254 -7.18 -26.11 -20.49
CA VAL A 254 -5.79 -26.39 -20.13
C VAL A 254 -5.82 -27.34 -18.94
N SER A 255 -5.35 -28.57 -19.12
CA SER A 255 -5.34 -29.59 -18.06
C SER A 255 -3.92 -29.88 -17.62
N PHE A 256 -3.73 -29.95 -16.30
CA PHE A 256 -2.42 -30.13 -15.71
C PHE A 256 -2.58 -30.76 -14.31
N ARG A 257 -1.54 -31.42 -13.82
CA ARG A 257 -1.52 -32.04 -12.49
C ARG A 257 -0.40 -31.45 -11.65
N PRO A 258 -0.70 -30.48 -10.74
CA PRO A 258 0.28 -29.88 -9.89
C PRO A 258 0.86 -30.89 -8.91
N GLN A 259 2.18 -30.99 -8.86
CA GLN A 259 2.89 -31.86 -7.93
C GLN A 259 3.59 -31.02 -6.87
N LYS A 260 3.57 -31.48 -5.62
CA LYS A 260 4.36 -30.87 -4.57
C LYS A 260 5.83 -31.15 -4.88
N GLU A 261 6.64 -30.09 -4.99
CA GLU A 261 8.08 -30.23 -5.04
C GLU A 261 8.61 -30.36 -3.62
N GLU A 262 9.53 -31.29 -3.41
CA GLU A 262 10.29 -31.38 -2.17
C GLU A 262 11.26 -30.21 -2.12
N ASP A 263 10.81 -29.08 -1.56
CA ASP A 263 11.66 -27.95 -1.32
C ASP A 263 12.50 -28.23 -0.07
N THR A 264 13.80 -28.14 -0.23
CA THR A 264 14.75 -28.28 0.90
C THR A 264 14.70 -27.07 1.84
N ASN A 265 13.91 -26.04 1.52
CA ASN A 265 13.74 -24.87 2.33
C ASN A 265 12.70 -25.13 3.45
N PRO A 266 13.10 -25.14 4.74
CA PRO A 266 12.16 -25.35 5.85
C PRO A 266 11.10 -24.25 5.99
N TYR A 267 11.25 -23.15 5.26
CA TYR A 267 10.30 -22.04 5.19
C TYR A 267 9.43 -22.09 3.91
N ALA A 268 9.49 -23.18 3.15
CA ALA A 268 8.64 -23.34 1.97
C ALA A 268 7.17 -23.24 2.38
N SER A 269 6.41 -22.49 1.60
CA SER A 269 4.99 -22.29 1.82
C SER A 269 4.23 -23.62 1.68
N ALA A 270 3.18 -23.79 2.46
CA ALA A 270 2.25 -24.91 2.33
C ALA A 270 1.49 -24.93 0.98
N TYR A 271 1.72 -23.92 0.14
CA TYR A 271 1.13 -23.80 -1.21
C TYR A 271 2.15 -23.29 -2.21
N GLN A 272 1.92 -23.58 -3.48
CA GLN A 272 2.70 -23.11 -4.62
C GLN A 272 1.81 -22.33 -5.58
N THR A 273 2.33 -21.24 -6.15
CA THR A 273 1.62 -20.39 -7.10
C THR A 273 2.04 -20.72 -8.52
N TYR A 274 1.05 -20.89 -9.38
CA TYR A 274 1.20 -21.19 -10.80
C TYR A 274 0.63 -20.04 -11.63
N GLU A 275 1.27 -19.76 -12.74
CA GLU A 275 0.77 -18.86 -13.77
C GLU A 275 0.58 -19.65 -15.06
N VAL A 276 -0.63 -19.62 -15.58
CA VAL A 276 -0.95 -20.15 -16.89
C VAL A 276 -1.06 -19.00 -17.88
N SER A 277 -0.31 -19.08 -18.98
CA SER A 277 -0.37 -18.15 -20.10
C SER A 277 -0.87 -18.90 -21.32
N ALA A 278 -1.83 -18.35 -22.05
CA ALA A 278 -2.32 -18.88 -23.30
C ALA A 278 -2.30 -17.80 -24.39
N THR A 279 -1.84 -18.16 -25.57
CA THR A 279 -1.92 -17.34 -26.78
C THR A 279 -2.95 -17.95 -27.71
N VAL A 280 -4.00 -17.21 -27.99
CA VAL A 280 -5.10 -17.59 -28.89
C VAL A 280 -4.89 -16.90 -30.22
N THR A 281 -4.87 -17.66 -31.32
CA THR A 281 -4.73 -17.15 -32.69
C THR A 281 -6.01 -17.47 -33.46
N ASP A 282 -6.68 -16.44 -33.99
CA ASP A 282 -7.88 -16.61 -34.81
C ASP A 282 -7.56 -17.07 -36.25
N SER A 283 -8.58 -17.38 -37.02
CA SER A 283 -8.46 -17.79 -38.42
C SER A 283 -7.84 -16.71 -39.35
N LYS A 284 -7.74 -15.47 -38.91
CA LYS A 284 -7.15 -14.33 -39.63
C LYS A 284 -5.70 -14.03 -39.20
N GLY A 285 -5.17 -14.81 -38.27
CA GLY A 285 -3.84 -14.65 -37.72
C GLY A 285 -3.72 -13.56 -36.65
N GLU A 286 -4.83 -13.02 -36.14
CA GLU A 286 -4.80 -12.14 -34.98
C GLU A 286 -4.55 -12.96 -33.71
N THR A 287 -3.61 -12.50 -32.85
CA THR A 287 -3.26 -13.17 -31.61
C THR A 287 -3.65 -12.34 -30.39
N GLN A 288 -4.19 -12.99 -29.36
CA GLN A 288 -4.47 -12.40 -28.06
C GLN A 288 -3.94 -13.29 -26.94
N GLU A 289 -3.42 -12.67 -25.88
CA GLU A 289 -2.90 -13.37 -24.73
C GLU A 289 -3.90 -13.35 -23.58
N ALA A 290 -3.96 -14.48 -22.87
CA ALA A 290 -4.66 -14.63 -21.60
C ALA A 290 -3.69 -15.10 -20.52
N ASN A 291 -3.74 -14.50 -19.35
CA ASN A 291 -2.93 -14.88 -18.21
C ASN A 291 -3.83 -15.09 -16.99
N TYR A 292 -3.54 -16.14 -16.22
CA TYR A 292 -4.26 -16.45 -15.01
C TYR A 292 -3.31 -16.99 -13.95
N THR A 293 -3.41 -16.49 -12.74
CA THR A 293 -2.59 -16.93 -11.60
C THR A 293 -3.47 -17.66 -10.61
N PHE A 294 -3.05 -18.83 -10.17
CA PHE A 294 -3.74 -19.61 -9.15
C PHE A 294 -2.73 -20.30 -8.23
N SER A 295 -3.20 -20.68 -7.05
CA SER A 295 -2.39 -21.37 -6.06
C SER A 295 -2.95 -22.76 -5.77
N VAL A 296 -2.06 -23.67 -5.38
CA VAL A 296 -2.39 -25.04 -5.02
C VAL A 296 -1.62 -25.43 -3.76
N GLY A 297 -2.25 -26.07 -2.81
CA GLY A 297 -1.66 -26.47 -1.54
C GLY A 297 -1.91 -27.93 -1.18
N GLU A 298 -1.53 -28.33 0.02
CA GLU A 298 -1.79 -29.67 0.57
C GLU A 298 -3.27 -29.91 0.84
N SER A 299 -4.01 -28.86 1.16
CA SER A 299 -5.46 -28.83 1.30
C SER A 299 -6.03 -27.79 0.34
N SER A 300 -7.27 -28.00 -0.10
CA SER A 300 -7.96 -27.04 -0.97
C SER A 300 -8.44 -25.79 -0.23
N ILE A 301 -8.48 -25.83 1.11
CA ILE A 301 -8.95 -24.73 1.95
C ILE A 301 -7.83 -24.17 2.82
N VAL A 302 -7.94 -22.89 3.11
CA VAL A 302 -7.10 -22.15 4.08
C VAL A 302 -8.02 -21.58 5.16
N LEU A 303 -7.61 -21.73 6.40
CA LEU A 303 -8.32 -21.15 7.55
C LEU A 303 -7.69 -19.83 7.94
N PHE A 304 -8.52 -18.86 8.27
CA PHE A 304 -8.13 -17.55 8.78
C PHE A 304 -8.84 -17.31 10.09
N THR A 305 -8.13 -16.80 11.07
CA THR A 305 -8.72 -16.35 12.34
C THR A 305 -8.76 -14.83 12.34
N ASN A 306 -9.95 -14.27 12.41
CA ASN A 306 -10.12 -12.83 12.52
C ASN A 306 -9.99 -12.42 14.00
N LEU A 307 -8.77 -12.41 14.52
CA LEU A 307 -8.43 -12.01 15.88
C LEU A 307 -7.36 -10.92 15.84
N PRO A 308 -7.65 -9.72 16.36
CA PRO A 308 -6.61 -8.69 16.50
C PRO A 308 -5.53 -9.15 17.48
N PRO A 309 -4.29 -8.64 17.35
CA PRO A 309 -3.19 -9.00 18.24
C PRO A 309 -3.44 -8.67 19.72
N GLN A 310 -4.28 -7.67 20.00
CA GLN A 310 -4.70 -7.26 21.36
C GLN A 310 -6.21 -7.20 21.40
N ILE A 311 -6.82 -7.86 22.38
CA ILE A 311 -8.27 -8.02 22.45
C ILE A 311 -8.75 -7.71 23.86
N GLU A 312 -9.71 -6.82 23.98
CA GLU A 312 -10.42 -6.60 25.24
C GLU A 312 -11.39 -7.76 25.51
N LYS A 313 -11.39 -8.28 26.74
CA LYS A 313 -12.17 -9.46 27.15
C LYS A 313 -13.66 -9.34 26.85
N ASP A 314 -14.23 -8.17 27.09
CA ASP A 314 -15.67 -7.93 26.96
C ASP A 314 -16.12 -7.67 25.52
N SER A 315 -15.15 -7.55 24.58
CA SER A 315 -15.40 -7.22 23.16
C SER A 315 -14.86 -8.26 22.18
N VAL A 316 -14.55 -9.47 22.65
CA VAL A 316 -14.01 -10.54 21.79
C VAL A 316 -15.01 -10.92 20.72
N LYS A 317 -14.61 -10.76 19.45
CA LYS A 317 -15.34 -11.29 18.29
C LYS A 317 -14.38 -12.20 17.51
N ALA A 318 -14.38 -13.47 17.87
CA ALA A 318 -13.52 -14.46 17.22
C ALA A 318 -14.30 -15.17 16.12
N VAL A 319 -13.88 -15.01 14.89
CA VAL A 319 -14.47 -15.71 13.73
C VAL A 319 -13.37 -16.49 13.03
N VAL A 320 -13.67 -17.73 12.68
CA VAL A 320 -12.82 -18.52 11.77
C VAL A 320 -13.44 -18.49 10.40
N GLU A 321 -12.75 -17.95 9.43
CA GLU A 321 -13.13 -18.01 8.03
C GLU A 321 -12.42 -19.17 7.35
N ALA A 322 -13.08 -19.83 6.45
CA ALA A 322 -12.49 -20.80 5.53
C ALA A 322 -12.66 -20.30 4.10
N ARG A 323 -11.59 -20.31 3.35
CA ARG A 323 -11.58 -19.94 1.93
C ARG A 323 -10.87 -21.00 1.14
N THR A 324 -11.24 -21.15 -0.13
CA THR A 324 -10.36 -21.88 -1.06
C THR A 324 -9.02 -21.14 -1.12
N ILE A 325 -7.95 -21.83 -1.52
CA ILE A 325 -6.64 -21.19 -1.74
C ILE A 325 -6.74 -19.99 -2.73
N ASN A 326 -7.72 -20.04 -3.62
CA ASN A 326 -7.95 -19.00 -4.63
C ASN A 326 -8.96 -17.91 -4.19
N GLY A 327 -9.37 -17.91 -2.91
CA GLY A 327 -10.08 -16.81 -2.26
C GLY A 327 -11.60 -16.95 -2.11
N GLU A 328 -12.22 -17.99 -2.66
CA GLU A 328 -13.67 -18.20 -2.52
C GLU A 328 -14.03 -18.63 -1.09
N MET A 329 -15.09 -18.06 -0.52
CA MET A 329 -15.59 -18.44 0.80
C MET A 329 -16.15 -19.87 0.81
N VAL A 330 -15.74 -20.66 1.79
CA VAL A 330 -16.17 -22.06 1.94
C VAL A 330 -16.85 -22.24 3.30
N SER A 331 -18.01 -22.92 3.30
CA SER A 331 -18.66 -23.34 4.54
C SER A 331 -18.05 -24.67 5.00
N THR A 332 -17.36 -24.65 6.13
CA THR A 332 -16.81 -25.85 6.78
C THR A 332 -16.93 -25.77 8.29
N SER A 333 -16.80 -26.91 8.94
CA SER A 333 -16.75 -27.01 10.40
C SER A 333 -15.45 -27.64 10.83
N GLY A 334 -14.96 -27.21 11.99
CA GLY A 334 -13.71 -27.70 12.53
C GLY A 334 -13.64 -27.58 14.05
N THR A 335 -12.46 -27.77 14.59
CA THR A 335 -12.18 -27.67 16.00
C THR A 335 -11.14 -26.58 16.28
N PHE A 336 -11.23 -25.97 17.45
CA PHE A 336 -10.21 -25.04 17.94
C PHE A 336 -9.71 -25.45 19.32
N LYS A 337 -8.48 -25.03 19.62
CA LYS A 337 -7.88 -25.13 20.95
C LYS A 337 -7.24 -23.79 21.28
N ILE A 338 -7.38 -23.33 22.51
CA ILE A 338 -6.68 -22.15 23.01
C ILE A 338 -5.67 -22.62 24.06
N VAL A 339 -4.41 -22.26 23.83
CA VAL A 339 -3.30 -22.59 24.73
C VAL A 339 -2.70 -21.30 25.29
N GLU A 340 -2.30 -21.32 26.55
CA GLU A 340 -1.52 -20.24 27.15
C GLU A 340 -0.12 -20.19 26.52
N LEU A 341 0.44 -19.01 26.31
CA LEU A 341 1.81 -18.82 25.85
C LEU A 341 2.65 -18.27 26.99
N ILE A 342 3.69 -19.04 27.36
CA ILE A 342 4.61 -18.72 28.44
C ILE A 342 5.90 -18.19 27.84
N ALA A 343 6.33 -17.00 28.26
CA ALA A 343 7.58 -16.41 27.80
C ALA A 343 8.79 -17.24 28.26
N ASN A 344 9.65 -17.58 27.32
CA ASN A 344 10.91 -18.25 27.62
C ASN A 344 11.97 -17.19 27.98
N ARG A 345 12.23 -17.02 29.27
CA ARG A 345 13.16 -16.00 29.80
C ARG A 345 14.66 -16.36 29.68
N SER A 346 15.01 -17.50 29.08
CA SER A 346 16.38 -18.00 29.08
C SER A 346 17.33 -17.30 28.11
N ASP A 347 16.83 -16.46 27.23
CA ASP A 347 17.65 -15.89 26.15
C ASP A 347 17.48 -14.36 26.08
N LYS A 348 18.36 -13.63 26.77
CA LYS A 348 18.40 -12.16 26.77
C LYS A 348 18.80 -11.55 25.41
N ASN A 349 19.24 -12.37 24.43
CA ASN A 349 19.77 -11.90 23.14
C ASN A 349 18.99 -12.35 21.89
N SER A 350 18.08 -13.29 22.01
CA SER A 350 17.15 -13.70 20.96
C SER A 350 15.77 -13.22 21.34
N GLY A 351 15.13 -12.40 20.53
CA GLY A 351 13.82 -11.81 20.80
C GLY A 351 12.86 -12.74 21.54
N GLU A 352 11.82 -12.20 22.14
CA GLU A 352 10.86 -12.93 22.99
C GLU A 352 10.38 -14.22 22.32
N SER A 353 10.86 -15.36 22.79
CA SER A 353 10.36 -16.67 22.39
C SER A 353 9.30 -17.14 23.38
N TYR A 354 8.22 -17.74 22.86
CA TYR A 354 7.14 -18.27 23.66
C TYR A 354 7.02 -19.77 23.47
N GLN A 355 6.77 -20.50 24.55
CA GLN A 355 6.40 -21.91 24.50
C GLN A 355 4.94 -22.10 24.85
N GLU A 356 4.32 -23.13 24.28
CA GLU A 356 2.95 -23.48 24.61
C GLU A 356 2.88 -24.03 26.04
N GLY A 357 2.00 -23.45 26.81
CA GLY A 357 1.65 -23.89 28.17
C GLY A 357 0.43 -24.82 28.15
N LYS A 358 -0.42 -24.70 29.16
CA LYS A 358 -1.63 -25.53 29.28
C LYS A 358 -2.70 -25.11 28.25
N GLN A 359 -3.48 -26.10 27.80
CA GLN A 359 -4.72 -25.83 27.08
C GLN A 359 -5.75 -25.26 28.07
N VAL A 360 -6.30 -24.07 27.74
CA VAL A 360 -7.25 -23.34 28.59
C VAL A 360 -8.67 -23.43 28.09
N ALA A 361 -8.88 -23.65 26.79
CA ALA A 361 -10.18 -23.85 26.19
C ALA A 361 -10.09 -24.69 24.92
N SER A 362 -11.19 -25.29 24.51
CA SER A 362 -11.37 -25.96 23.23
C SER A 362 -12.84 -26.04 22.86
N GLY A 363 -13.10 -26.24 21.59
CA GLY A 363 -14.46 -26.38 21.09
C GLY A 363 -14.51 -26.65 19.58
N SER A 364 -15.70 -26.56 19.03
CA SER A 364 -15.93 -26.61 17.60
C SER A 364 -16.32 -25.25 17.06
N PHE A 365 -16.04 -25.01 15.79
CA PHE A 365 -16.46 -23.82 15.07
C PHE A 365 -17.16 -24.18 13.75
N THR A 366 -17.93 -23.24 13.23
CA THR A 366 -18.40 -23.23 11.84
C THR A 366 -17.87 -21.98 11.21
N SER A 367 -17.29 -22.10 10.01
CA SER A 367 -16.69 -20.94 9.30
C SER A 367 -17.72 -19.82 9.11
N GLY A 368 -17.26 -18.56 9.27
CA GLY A 368 -18.10 -17.36 9.20
C GLY A 368 -19.01 -17.13 10.39
N LYS A 369 -19.04 -18.03 11.38
CA LYS A 369 -19.80 -17.84 12.64
C LYS A 369 -18.86 -17.50 13.78
N GLU A 370 -19.34 -16.63 14.66
CA GLU A 370 -18.61 -16.21 15.85
C GLU A 370 -18.45 -17.36 16.86
N ILE A 371 -17.25 -17.54 17.35
CA ILE A 371 -16.97 -18.40 18.51
C ILE A 371 -17.52 -17.68 19.74
N SER A 372 -18.25 -18.39 20.59
CA SER A 372 -18.91 -17.80 21.75
C SER A 372 -17.93 -16.99 22.62
N PRO A 373 -18.20 -15.71 22.90
CA PRO A 373 -17.38 -14.90 23.79
C PRO A 373 -17.25 -15.47 25.20
N ALA A 374 -18.21 -16.28 25.64
CA ALA A 374 -18.19 -16.96 26.94
C ALA A 374 -16.96 -17.85 27.15
N ILE A 375 -16.28 -18.26 26.08
CA ILE A 375 -15.04 -19.05 26.14
C ILE A 375 -13.85 -18.20 26.59
N PHE A 376 -13.84 -16.93 26.24
CA PHE A 376 -12.74 -16.01 26.53
C PHE A 376 -12.91 -15.30 27.88
N ASN A 377 -14.14 -15.05 28.32
CA ASN A 377 -14.43 -14.30 29.53
C ASN A 377 -13.75 -14.86 30.80
N PRO A 378 -13.70 -16.18 31.07
CA PRO A 378 -13.05 -16.71 32.25
C PRO A 378 -11.54 -16.72 32.22
N LEU A 379 -10.92 -16.45 31.03
CA LEU A 379 -9.48 -16.49 30.91
C LEU A 379 -8.84 -15.27 31.60
N PRO A 380 -7.75 -15.43 32.32
CA PRO A 380 -6.98 -14.29 32.85
C PRO A 380 -6.41 -13.43 31.73
N SER A 381 -6.04 -12.19 32.02
CA SER A 381 -5.28 -11.38 31.09
C SER A 381 -3.91 -12.03 30.84
N GLY A 382 -3.49 -12.12 29.56
CA GLY A 382 -2.28 -12.86 29.21
C GLY A 382 -2.16 -13.10 27.70
N ARG A 383 -1.13 -13.80 27.29
CA ARG A 383 -0.89 -14.16 25.88
C ARG A 383 -1.36 -15.57 25.60
N TYR A 384 -2.04 -15.74 24.50
CA TYR A 384 -2.65 -16.99 24.10
C TYR A 384 -2.39 -17.27 22.61
N ARG A 385 -2.50 -18.55 22.25
CA ARG A 385 -2.54 -19.02 20.86
C ARG A 385 -3.85 -19.76 20.65
N ILE A 386 -4.57 -19.41 19.61
CA ILE A 386 -5.64 -20.23 19.07
C ILE A 386 -5.11 -21.09 17.96
N LEU A 387 -5.34 -22.39 18.04
CA LEU A 387 -5.03 -23.37 17.01
C LEU A 387 -6.37 -23.82 16.44
N VAL A 388 -6.55 -23.71 15.13
CA VAL A 388 -7.77 -24.11 14.42
C VAL A 388 -7.46 -25.21 13.42
N GLU A 389 -8.34 -26.21 13.31
CA GLU A 389 -8.21 -27.32 12.36
C GLU A 389 -9.57 -27.65 11.76
N ALA A 390 -9.60 -27.78 10.44
CA ALA A 390 -10.74 -28.28 9.69
C ALA A 390 -10.27 -29.19 8.54
N LYS A 391 -11.20 -29.84 7.89
CA LYS A 391 -10.91 -30.67 6.72
C LYS A 391 -11.61 -30.10 5.50
N ASP A 392 -10.97 -30.24 4.35
CA ASP A 392 -11.61 -29.95 3.07
C ASP A 392 -12.61 -31.06 2.65
N SER A 393 -13.24 -30.91 1.49
CA SER A 393 -14.22 -31.84 0.99
C SER A 393 -13.67 -33.25 0.75
N GLN A 394 -12.36 -33.40 0.58
CA GLN A 394 -11.64 -34.65 0.39
C GLN A 394 -11.06 -35.22 1.70
N GLY A 395 -11.33 -34.56 2.83
CA GLY A 395 -10.83 -34.99 4.15
C GLY A 395 -9.40 -34.60 4.45
N ARG A 396 -8.74 -33.78 3.61
CA ARG A 396 -7.36 -33.29 3.83
C ARG A 396 -7.36 -32.18 4.90
N PRO A 397 -6.47 -32.24 5.90
CA PRO A 397 -6.48 -31.30 7.00
C PRO A 397 -5.93 -29.93 6.58
N SER A 398 -6.59 -28.88 7.03
CA SER A 398 -6.10 -27.52 7.03
C SER A 398 -5.97 -27.04 8.46
N LYS A 399 -4.85 -26.36 8.78
CA LYS A 399 -4.53 -25.86 10.13
C LYS A 399 -4.09 -24.42 10.05
N ASN A 400 -4.47 -23.65 11.06
CA ASN A 400 -3.94 -22.30 11.26
C ASN A 400 -3.77 -22.04 12.74
N GLN A 401 -2.92 -21.06 13.06
CA GLN A 401 -2.71 -20.59 14.41
C GLN A 401 -2.57 -19.07 14.42
N SER A 402 -3.05 -18.45 15.49
CA SER A 402 -2.90 -17.01 15.72
C SER A 402 -2.63 -16.73 17.18
N ASP A 403 -1.66 -15.87 17.42
CA ASP A 403 -1.32 -15.42 18.76
C ASP A 403 -2.07 -14.11 19.05
N PHE A 404 -2.58 -13.98 20.27
CA PHE A 404 -3.26 -12.78 20.72
C PHE A 404 -3.00 -12.52 22.21
N ILE A 405 -3.13 -11.26 22.60
CA ILE A 405 -3.06 -10.83 24.01
C ILE A 405 -4.46 -10.46 24.44
N LEU A 406 -4.96 -11.13 25.47
CA LEU A 406 -6.22 -10.84 26.09
C LEU A 406 -6.00 -9.89 27.28
N TYR A 407 -6.73 -8.77 27.33
CA TYR A 407 -6.62 -7.81 28.41
C TYR A 407 -8.00 -7.35 28.93
N GLY A 408 -8.02 -6.92 30.16
CA GLY A 408 -9.19 -6.29 30.76
C GLY A 408 -9.07 -4.76 30.69
N LYS A 409 -10.19 -4.06 30.45
CA LYS A 409 -10.23 -2.59 30.38
C LYS A 409 -9.60 -1.88 31.57
N ASN A 410 -9.69 -2.51 32.76
CA ASN A 410 -9.21 -1.95 34.01
C ASN A 410 -7.97 -2.63 34.58
N ASP A 411 -7.22 -3.35 33.75
CA ASP A 411 -5.99 -3.99 34.15
C ASP A 411 -4.99 -2.95 34.68
N LYS A 412 -4.51 -3.17 35.90
CA LYS A 412 -3.62 -2.23 36.59
C LYS A 412 -2.18 -2.30 36.10
N ARG A 413 -1.83 -3.37 35.38
CA ARG A 413 -0.50 -3.63 34.82
C ARG A 413 -0.63 -4.31 33.45
N PRO A 414 0.43 -4.29 32.64
CA PRO A 414 0.43 -5.01 31.36
C PRO A 414 0.06 -6.49 31.53
N PRO A 415 -0.75 -7.05 30.62
CA PRO A 415 -1.16 -8.48 30.69
C PRO A 415 -0.01 -9.45 30.38
N VAL A 416 1.05 -8.96 29.77
CA VAL A 416 2.29 -9.70 29.45
C VAL A 416 3.49 -8.86 29.83
N PHE A 417 4.64 -9.49 30.02
CA PHE A 417 5.88 -8.72 30.21
C PHE A 417 6.17 -7.91 28.95
N THR A 418 6.29 -6.61 29.13
CA THR A 418 6.69 -5.69 28.04
C THR A 418 7.26 -4.40 28.64
N HIS A 419 8.24 -3.82 27.96
CA HIS A 419 8.74 -2.49 28.27
C HIS A 419 7.72 -1.40 27.94
N THR A 420 6.92 -1.62 26.87
CA THR A 420 5.90 -0.67 26.42
C THR A 420 4.59 -1.38 26.15
N TRP A 421 3.58 -1.09 26.97
CA TRP A 421 2.20 -1.50 26.74
C TRP A 421 1.40 -0.30 26.27
N LEU A 422 0.69 -0.44 25.15
CA LEU A 422 -0.07 0.66 24.55
C LEU A 422 -1.46 0.21 24.12
N LEU A 423 -2.49 0.94 24.58
CA LEU A 423 -3.85 0.85 24.02
C LEU A 423 -4.28 2.22 23.52
N LYS A 424 -4.75 2.28 22.29
CA LYS A 424 -5.29 3.48 21.64
C LYS A 424 -6.82 3.41 21.71
N GLU A 425 -7.43 3.81 22.82
CA GLU A 425 -8.88 3.67 23.00
C GLU A 425 -9.66 4.70 22.19
N LYS A 426 -9.20 5.94 22.17
CA LYS A 426 -9.74 7.00 21.33
C LYS A 426 -8.62 7.96 20.92
N THR A 427 -8.25 7.96 19.64
CA THR A 427 -7.20 8.83 19.13
C THR A 427 -7.66 9.74 17.99
N THR A 428 -8.93 9.64 17.59
CA THR A 428 -9.58 10.54 16.64
C THR A 428 -10.65 11.32 17.38
N CYS A 429 -10.58 12.67 17.35
CA CYS A 429 -11.39 13.52 18.23
C CYS A 429 -11.93 14.74 17.47
N LEU A 430 -13.13 15.17 17.88
CA LEU A 430 -13.61 16.51 17.58
C LEU A 430 -13.03 17.53 18.58
N PRO A 431 -12.91 18.81 18.23
CA PRO A 431 -12.54 19.85 19.17
C PRO A 431 -13.47 19.89 20.38
N GLY A 432 -12.89 19.82 21.58
CA GLY A 432 -13.63 19.75 22.85
C GLY A 432 -13.81 18.35 23.41
N GLU A 433 -13.53 17.31 22.64
CA GLU A 433 -13.49 15.93 23.13
C GLU A 433 -12.14 15.59 23.79
N GLU A 434 -12.07 14.44 24.42
CA GLU A 434 -10.84 13.89 24.99
C GLU A 434 -10.40 12.65 24.21
N ALA A 435 -9.11 12.59 23.89
CA ALA A 435 -8.46 11.36 23.47
C ALA A 435 -8.15 10.51 24.71
N GLU A 436 -8.20 9.19 24.55
CA GLU A 436 -7.88 8.24 25.63
C GLU A 436 -6.81 7.25 25.16
N ILE A 437 -5.70 7.22 25.92
CA ILE A 437 -4.56 6.34 25.67
C ILE A 437 -4.22 5.65 26.99
N VAL A 438 -4.00 4.35 26.95
CA VAL A 438 -3.40 3.63 28.07
C VAL A 438 -1.96 3.33 27.71
N PHE A 439 -1.03 3.84 28.53
CA PHE A 439 0.38 3.49 28.43
C PHE A 439 0.84 2.82 29.72
N GLY A 440 1.62 1.76 29.62
CA GLY A 440 2.11 1.00 30.74
C GLY A 440 3.45 0.35 30.48
N THR A 441 4.05 -0.17 31.52
CA THR A 441 5.30 -0.93 31.47
C THR A 441 5.31 -1.98 32.56
N SER A 442 5.95 -3.11 32.29
CA SER A 442 6.28 -4.14 33.29
C SER A 442 7.59 -3.86 34.04
N ASP A 443 8.30 -2.81 33.64
CA ASP A 443 9.54 -2.40 34.29
C ASP A 443 9.24 -1.78 35.66
N LYS A 444 10.13 -2.02 36.60
CA LYS A 444 10.12 -1.34 37.89
C LYS A 444 10.84 -0.01 37.77
N ASP A 445 10.26 1.04 38.35
CA ASP A 445 10.84 2.38 38.42
C ASP A 445 11.25 2.95 37.05
N ALA A 446 10.36 2.87 36.06
CA ALA A 446 10.54 3.54 34.78
C ALA A 446 10.21 5.03 34.89
N TYR A 447 11.15 5.90 34.53
CA TYR A 447 10.98 7.35 34.51
C TYR A 447 10.62 7.78 33.08
N VAL A 448 9.34 7.96 32.82
CA VAL A 448 8.76 8.20 31.49
C VAL A 448 8.56 9.68 31.28
N LEU A 449 9.24 10.26 30.30
CA LEU A 449 8.99 11.60 29.81
C LEU A 449 7.74 11.57 28.92
N TYR A 450 6.66 12.16 29.39
CA TYR A 450 5.37 12.26 28.71
C TYR A 450 5.24 13.64 28.08
N GLU A 451 5.12 13.69 26.76
CA GLU A 451 5.14 14.94 26.02
C GLU A 451 4.04 14.99 24.94
N TRP A 452 3.56 16.20 24.64
CA TRP A 452 2.69 16.44 23.49
C TRP A 452 3.34 17.43 22.54
N PHE A 453 3.26 17.14 21.24
CA PHE A 453 3.80 17.97 20.19
C PHE A 453 2.72 18.39 19.20
N ALA A 454 2.59 19.70 18.93
CA ALA A 454 1.83 20.22 17.81
C ALA A 454 2.84 20.68 16.74
N GLY A 455 3.04 19.87 15.73
CA GLY A 455 4.18 20.00 14.84
C GLY A 455 5.50 19.89 15.61
N ASN A 456 6.41 20.84 15.40
CA ASN A 456 7.70 20.89 16.11
C ASN A 456 7.63 21.55 17.50
N ASN A 457 6.46 22.02 17.92
CA ASN A 457 6.31 22.73 19.18
C ASN A 457 5.85 21.77 20.27
N ARG A 458 6.66 21.62 21.32
CA ARG A 458 6.26 20.92 22.55
C ARG A 458 5.26 21.80 23.32
N ILE A 459 4.05 21.29 23.50
CA ILE A 459 2.93 21.99 24.16
C ILE A 459 2.60 21.47 25.55
N HIS A 460 3.14 20.30 25.90
CA HIS A 460 3.03 19.69 27.23
C HIS A 460 4.25 18.81 27.50
N HIS A 461 4.72 18.77 28.75
CA HIS A 461 5.67 17.77 29.22
C HIS A 461 5.46 17.50 30.70
N GLU A 462 5.71 16.27 31.08
CA GLU A 462 5.64 15.81 32.45
C GLU A 462 6.55 14.58 32.60
N LEU A 463 7.27 14.48 33.70
CA LEU A 463 8.04 13.28 34.03
C LEU A 463 7.22 12.44 34.99
N ILE A 464 6.79 11.28 34.54
CA ILE A 464 6.01 10.34 35.34
C ILE A 464 6.84 9.12 35.72
N LYS A 465 6.58 8.58 36.91
CA LYS A 465 7.22 7.33 37.35
C LYS A 465 6.20 6.20 37.29
N LEU A 466 6.46 5.19 36.48
CA LEU A 466 5.67 3.96 36.37
C LEU A 466 6.48 2.78 36.94
N SER A 467 5.81 1.85 37.58
CA SER A 467 6.44 0.66 38.15
C SER A 467 5.47 -0.51 38.08
N ASP A 468 5.67 -1.41 37.09
CA ASP A 468 4.77 -2.51 36.78
C ASP A 468 3.30 -2.07 36.78
N ALA A 469 2.99 -1.06 35.99
CA ALA A 469 1.68 -0.40 36.03
C ALA A 469 1.25 0.12 34.67
N ASN A 470 -0.07 0.15 34.48
CA ASN A 470 -0.76 0.86 33.43
C ASN A 470 -1.28 2.20 33.94
N HIS A 471 -1.19 3.25 33.13
CA HIS A 471 -1.79 4.55 33.40
C HIS A 471 -2.65 4.98 32.21
N ARG A 472 -3.85 5.49 32.51
CA ARG A 472 -4.80 5.99 31.52
C ARG A 472 -4.64 7.51 31.40
N PHE A 473 -4.33 7.97 30.20
CA PHE A 473 -4.16 9.38 29.86
C PHE A 473 -5.41 9.88 29.15
N LYS A 474 -5.98 10.96 29.66
CA LYS A 474 -7.05 11.71 29.02
C LYS A 474 -6.47 13.02 28.49
N ILE A 475 -6.56 13.25 27.21
CA ILE A 475 -5.91 14.35 26.53
C ILE A 475 -7.00 15.21 25.88
N PRO A 476 -7.26 16.43 26.39
CA PRO A 476 -8.28 17.31 25.83
C PRO A 476 -7.84 17.80 24.45
N PHE A 477 -8.64 17.53 23.42
CA PHE A 477 -8.38 17.94 22.06
C PHE A 477 -8.89 19.37 21.85
N LYS A 478 -7.96 20.32 21.58
CA LYS A 478 -8.27 21.75 21.47
C LYS A 478 -8.19 22.23 20.03
N PRO A 479 -9.04 23.20 19.61
CA PRO A 479 -9.01 23.74 18.23
C PRO A 479 -7.63 24.22 17.78
N LYS A 480 -6.82 24.76 18.70
CA LYS A 480 -5.47 25.26 18.42
C LYS A 480 -4.47 24.16 18.01
N TYR A 481 -4.83 22.89 18.13
CA TYR A 481 -3.97 21.77 17.70
C TYR A 481 -4.06 21.51 16.20
N GLY A 482 -5.00 22.18 15.50
CA GLY A 482 -5.17 22.06 14.05
C GLY A 482 -5.54 20.61 13.67
N GLU A 483 -4.74 20.01 12.81
CA GLU A 483 -4.95 18.62 12.33
C GLU A 483 -4.71 17.57 13.42
N GLY A 484 -3.96 17.90 14.47
CA GLY A 484 -3.69 16.97 15.57
C GLY A 484 -2.38 17.24 16.31
N ILE A 485 -2.09 16.31 17.22
CA ILE A 485 -0.87 16.32 18.05
C ILE A 485 -0.26 14.92 18.07
N ILE A 486 1.04 14.86 18.34
CA ILE A 486 1.71 13.60 18.69
C ILE A 486 1.90 13.55 20.20
N VAL A 487 1.43 12.49 20.82
CA VAL A 487 1.67 12.14 22.21
C VAL A 487 2.86 11.18 22.26
N SER A 488 3.89 11.55 23.02
CA SER A 488 5.15 10.78 23.09
C SER A 488 5.43 10.31 24.51
N PHE A 489 5.79 9.05 24.64
CA PHE A 489 6.27 8.43 25.86
C PHE A 489 7.71 7.98 25.63
N THR A 490 8.65 8.56 26.36
CA THR A 490 10.09 8.30 26.15
C THR A 490 10.75 7.96 27.47
N PHE A 491 11.46 6.84 27.55
CA PHE A 491 12.22 6.47 28.75
C PHE A 491 13.42 5.59 28.40
N VAL A 492 14.33 5.48 29.34
CA VAL A 492 15.50 4.61 29.25
C VAL A 492 15.39 3.53 30.30
N LYS A 493 15.73 2.30 29.94
CA LYS A 493 15.80 1.17 30.88
C LYS A 493 16.84 0.17 30.42
N GLU A 494 17.71 -0.29 31.34
CA GLU A 494 18.79 -1.27 31.07
C GLU A 494 19.67 -0.90 29.88
N GLY A 495 19.91 0.39 29.64
CA GLY A 495 20.72 0.89 28.53
C GLY A 495 20.00 1.00 27.19
N GLU A 496 18.74 0.69 27.14
CA GLU A 496 17.91 0.82 25.93
C GLU A 496 16.98 2.03 26.01
N LEU A 497 16.76 2.68 24.89
CA LEU A 497 15.82 3.79 24.74
C LEU A 497 14.50 3.28 24.16
N TYR A 498 13.42 3.54 24.88
CA TYR A 498 12.07 3.23 24.45
C TYR A 498 11.34 4.53 24.07
N ILE A 499 10.80 4.57 22.87
CA ILE A 499 10.02 5.70 22.36
C ILE A 499 8.72 5.16 21.78
N THR A 500 7.61 5.64 22.32
CA THR A 500 6.27 5.33 21.79
C THR A 500 5.58 6.63 21.44
N GLN A 501 5.21 6.81 20.17
CA GLN A 501 4.53 8.00 19.68
C GLN A 501 3.14 7.62 19.17
N VAL A 502 2.13 8.36 19.63
CA VAL A 502 0.73 8.13 19.28
C VAL A 502 0.17 9.39 18.64
N PRO A 503 -0.24 9.36 17.38
CA PRO A 503 -0.98 10.45 16.78
C PRO A 503 -2.37 10.55 17.41
N VAL A 504 -2.78 11.76 17.76
CA VAL A 504 -4.15 12.13 18.13
C VAL A 504 -4.62 13.12 17.09
N GLU A 505 -5.56 12.69 16.26
CA GLU A 505 -5.94 13.37 15.02
C GLU A 505 -7.31 14.03 15.12
N LEU A 506 -7.51 15.08 14.32
CA LEU A 506 -8.81 15.67 14.13
C LEU A 506 -9.74 14.70 13.38
N GLN A 507 -10.94 14.48 13.92
CA GLN A 507 -11.97 13.74 13.22
C GLN A 507 -12.45 14.56 12.01
N LEU A 508 -12.17 14.05 10.82
CA LEU A 508 -12.60 14.70 9.58
C LEU A 508 -14.03 14.29 9.21
N PRO A 509 -14.83 15.23 8.64
CA PRO A 509 -16.17 14.90 8.17
C PRO A 509 -16.10 13.88 7.02
N ASN A 510 -17.04 12.95 7.00
CA ASN A 510 -17.21 12.06 5.85
C ASN A 510 -17.88 12.85 4.70
N ARG A 511 -17.08 13.10 3.64
CA ARG A 511 -17.54 13.81 2.44
C ARG A 511 -17.64 12.86 1.22
N GLN A 512 -17.80 11.59 1.45
CA GLN A 512 -17.94 10.62 0.38
C GLN A 512 -19.29 10.77 -0.31
N LEU A 513 -19.25 10.83 -1.65
CA LEU A 513 -20.45 10.83 -2.47
C LEU A 513 -20.73 9.40 -2.96
N THR A 514 -22.00 9.06 -3.01
CA THR A 514 -22.49 7.78 -3.53
C THR A 514 -23.23 8.02 -4.85
N ILE A 515 -22.86 7.30 -5.90
CA ILE A 515 -23.52 7.33 -7.20
C ILE A 515 -24.31 6.03 -7.35
N LYS A 516 -25.65 6.11 -7.47
CA LYS A 516 -26.52 4.95 -7.63
C LYS A 516 -27.20 4.98 -9.00
N PRO A 517 -27.11 3.89 -9.81
CA PRO A 517 -27.90 3.78 -11.03
C PRO A 517 -29.41 3.63 -10.68
N ILE A 518 -30.24 4.46 -11.28
CA ILE A 518 -31.70 4.39 -11.17
C ILE A 518 -32.26 3.68 -12.38
N THR A 519 -31.84 4.11 -13.59
CA THR A 519 -32.11 3.42 -14.84
C THR A 519 -30.80 3.20 -15.57
N PHE A 520 -30.49 1.93 -15.83
CA PHE A 520 -29.26 1.55 -16.50
C PHE A 520 -29.47 0.24 -17.24
N ARG A 521 -29.07 0.16 -18.50
CA ARG A 521 -28.99 -1.07 -19.28
C ARG A 521 -27.54 -1.31 -19.66
N ASP A 522 -27.06 -2.50 -19.37
CA ASP A 522 -25.70 -2.96 -19.68
C ASP A 522 -25.53 -3.49 -21.11
N ARG A 523 -26.68 -3.76 -21.81
CA ARG A 523 -26.71 -4.27 -23.18
C ARG A 523 -27.62 -3.43 -24.04
N LEU A 524 -27.08 -2.93 -25.13
CA LEU A 524 -27.79 -2.07 -26.08
C LEU A 524 -27.66 -2.64 -27.49
N LEU A 525 -28.70 -2.41 -28.31
CA LEU A 525 -28.61 -2.70 -29.74
C LEU A 525 -27.82 -1.57 -30.42
N PRO A 526 -27.04 -1.87 -31.47
CA PRO A 526 -26.34 -0.87 -32.25
C PRO A 526 -27.31 0.18 -32.79
N GLY A 527 -26.99 1.48 -32.60
CA GLY A 527 -27.81 2.60 -33.04
C GLY A 527 -29.05 2.89 -32.18
N SER A 528 -29.30 2.17 -31.09
CA SER A 528 -30.35 2.49 -30.14
C SER A 528 -30.07 3.78 -29.40
N LYS A 529 -31.09 4.59 -29.17
CA LYS A 529 -31.00 5.73 -28.24
C LYS A 529 -31.31 5.21 -26.84
N GLU A 530 -30.48 5.60 -25.89
CA GLU A 530 -30.64 5.21 -24.51
C GLU A 530 -30.47 6.44 -23.59
N SER A 531 -31.08 6.39 -22.42
CA SER A 531 -30.91 7.41 -21.39
C SER A 531 -30.73 6.72 -20.06
N TRP A 532 -29.57 6.91 -19.46
CA TRP A 532 -29.25 6.41 -18.15
C TRP A 532 -29.44 7.48 -17.09
N LYS A 533 -30.04 7.11 -15.97
CA LYS A 533 -30.29 8.00 -14.85
C LYS A 533 -29.50 7.51 -13.63
N PHE A 534 -28.69 8.38 -13.04
CA PHE A 534 -27.97 8.13 -11.82
C PHE A 534 -28.32 9.15 -10.76
N ARG A 535 -28.42 8.72 -9.51
CA ARG A 535 -28.65 9.58 -8.35
C ARG A 535 -27.39 9.75 -7.54
N ILE A 536 -27.12 10.96 -7.10
CA ILE A 536 -25.95 11.32 -6.30
C ILE A 536 -26.40 11.81 -4.93
N THR A 537 -25.83 11.18 -3.90
CA THR A 537 -26.10 11.53 -2.50
C THR A 537 -24.80 11.60 -1.72
N ASP A 538 -24.81 12.30 -0.59
CA ASP A 538 -23.73 12.24 0.39
C ASP A 538 -23.76 10.95 1.22
N ALA A 539 -22.90 10.87 2.25
CA ALA A 539 -22.80 9.73 3.15
C ALA A 539 -24.08 9.48 3.96
N ASP A 540 -24.86 10.52 4.21
CA ASP A 540 -26.12 10.49 4.96
C ASP A 540 -27.34 10.28 4.05
N SER A 541 -27.10 9.95 2.79
CA SER A 541 -28.13 9.79 1.74
C SER A 541 -28.91 11.07 1.42
N THR A 542 -28.33 12.24 1.74
CA THR A 542 -28.90 13.55 1.41
C THR A 542 -28.56 13.91 -0.04
N ILE A 543 -29.48 14.52 -0.73
CA ILE A 543 -29.30 15.02 -2.09
C ILE A 543 -28.30 16.17 -2.09
N VAL A 544 -27.35 16.13 -3.01
CA VAL A 544 -26.31 17.15 -3.15
C VAL A 544 -26.26 17.75 -4.54
N SER A 545 -25.94 19.04 -4.62
CA SER A 545 -25.58 19.69 -5.87
C SER A 545 -24.18 19.26 -6.25
N ALA A 546 -24.04 18.52 -7.34
CA ALA A 546 -22.79 17.98 -7.82
C ALA A 546 -22.60 18.15 -9.32
N GLU A 547 -21.35 18.31 -9.73
CA GLU A 547 -20.95 18.23 -11.13
C GLU A 547 -20.21 16.92 -11.39
N VAL A 548 -20.58 16.20 -12.44
CA VAL A 548 -20.08 14.87 -12.77
C VAL A 548 -19.41 14.87 -14.13
N LEU A 549 -18.29 14.17 -14.21
CA LEU A 549 -17.63 13.79 -15.45
C LEU A 549 -18.04 12.37 -15.82
N THR A 550 -18.53 12.16 -17.04
CA THR A 550 -18.78 10.82 -17.59
C THR A 550 -18.07 10.66 -18.93
N SER A 551 -17.50 9.50 -19.16
CA SER A 551 -16.89 9.13 -20.44
C SER A 551 -17.23 7.68 -20.77
N MET A 552 -17.41 7.40 -22.05
CA MET A 552 -17.53 6.05 -22.57
C MET A 552 -16.69 5.91 -23.83
N TYR A 553 -15.80 4.96 -23.83
CA TYR A 553 -14.89 4.67 -24.95
C TYR A 553 -14.78 3.17 -25.21
N ASP A 554 -14.17 2.80 -26.33
CA ASP A 554 -14.00 1.41 -26.76
C ASP A 554 -13.05 0.68 -25.81
N ALA A 555 -13.55 -0.28 -25.04
CA ALA A 555 -12.80 -1.06 -24.06
C ALA A 555 -11.63 -1.88 -24.65
N SER A 556 -11.60 -2.08 -25.98
CA SER A 556 -10.46 -2.74 -26.64
C SER A 556 -9.16 -1.95 -26.52
N LEU A 557 -9.26 -0.63 -26.25
CA LEU A 557 -8.08 0.22 -26.03
C LEU A 557 -7.34 -0.11 -24.75
N ASP A 558 -8.06 -0.54 -23.72
CA ASP A 558 -7.46 -0.92 -22.42
C ASP A 558 -6.61 -2.19 -22.51
N LYS A 559 -6.81 -3.01 -23.55
CA LYS A 559 -5.93 -4.17 -23.83
C LYS A 559 -4.58 -3.76 -24.41
N ILE A 560 -4.52 -2.57 -25.02
CA ILE A 560 -3.26 -1.99 -25.54
C ILE A 560 -2.57 -1.21 -24.43
N ILE A 561 -3.31 -0.27 -23.81
CA ILE A 561 -2.82 0.58 -22.71
C ILE A 561 -3.96 0.76 -21.70
N PRO A 562 -3.86 0.16 -20.52
CA PRO A 562 -4.84 0.36 -19.46
C PRO A 562 -4.94 1.84 -19.06
N PHE A 563 -6.15 2.33 -18.86
CA PHE A 563 -6.41 3.73 -18.55
C PHE A 563 -7.32 3.88 -17.33
N ASN A 564 -6.87 4.70 -16.37
CA ASN A 564 -7.64 5.06 -15.18
C ASN A 564 -7.46 6.53 -14.84
N TRP A 565 -8.52 7.16 -14.36
CA TRP A 565 -8.44 8.48 -13.76
C TRP A 565 -7.91 8.36 -12.33
N TYR A 566 -6.96 9.24 -11.99
CA TYR A 566 -6.47 9.36 -10.62
C TYR A 566 -6.91 10.70 -10.03
N PHE A 567 -7.59 10.66 -8.88
CA PHE A 567 -8.02 11.85 -8.18
C PHE A 567 -7.92 11.65 -6.66
N SER A 568 -7.18 12.53 -5.99
CA SER A 568 -7.02 12.50 -4.54
C SER A 568 -7.03 13.92 -3.99
N PRO A 569 -8.23 14.48 -3.69
CA PRO A 569 -8.36 15.86 -3.22
C PRO A 569 -7.97 16.07 -1.76
N ARG A 570 -7.86 14.99 -0.97
CA ARG A 570 -7.48 15.08 0.44
C ARG A 570 -5.97 14.97 0.60
N ARG A 571 -5.44 15.82 1.44
CA ARG A 571 -4.07 15.67 1.95
C ARG A 571 -4.12 14.69 3.12
N THR A 572 -3.23 13.70 3.11
CA THR A 572 -3.02 12.84 4.27
C THR A 572 -2.49 13.71 5.41
N ILE A 573 -3.09 13.59 6.60
CA ILE A 573 -2.59 14.22 7.80
C ILE A 573 -1.26 13.55 8.14
N LEU A 574 -0.18 14.33 8.09
CA LEU A 574 1.14 13.89 8.51
C LEU A 574 1.53 14.68 9.76
N LEU A 575 1.16 14.16 10.91
CA LEU A 575 1.60 14.72 12.16
C LEU A 575 3.09 14.45 12.34
N GLN A 576 3.83 15.49 12.71
CA GLN A 576 5.26 15.41 12.94
C GLN A 576 5.57 15.68 14.40
N ALA A 577 6.48 14.90 14.95
CA ALA A 577 7.10 15.17 16.23
C ALA A 577 8.62 15.10 16.08
N PRO A 578 9.36 15.74 16.96
CA PRO A 578 10.81 15.59 17.00
C PRO A 578 11.17 14.11 17.12
N ARG A 579 12.09 13.65 16.27
CA ARG A 579 12.64 12.31 16.36
C ARG A 579 13.81 12.35 17.33
N PHE A 580 13.73 11.52 18.36
CA PHE A 580 14.88 11.30 19.23
C PHE A 580 15.78 10.26 18.55
N SER A 581 16.99 10.69 18.21
CA SER A 581 18.04 9.79 17.83
C SER A 581 19.07 9.81 18.93
N THR A 582 19.28 8.70 19.57
CA THR A 582 20.25 8.60 20.66
C THR A 582 21.69 8.57 20.15
N GLY A 583 21.89 8.62 18.84
CA GLY A 583 23.24 8.46 18.30
C GLY A 583 23.94 7.28 18.96
N ALA A 584 25.25 7.28 19.07
CA ALA A 584 25.99 6.20 19.70
C ALA A 584 25.82 6.08 21.24
N GLY A 585 24.96 6.87 21.89
CA GLY A 585 24.87 6.91 23.36
C GLY A 585 24.30 5.67 24.01
N PHE A 586 23.38 4.97 23.33
CA PHE A 586 22.77 3.74 23.80
C PHE A 586 23.04 2.54 22.88
N GLN A 587 23.82 2.74 21.81
CA GLN A 587 24.26 1.67 20.92
C GLN A 587 25.67 1.21 21.26
N ARG A 588 25.96 -0.05 21.03
CA ARG A 588 27.33 -0.55 21.07
C ARG A 588 28.19 0.25 20.10
N SER A 589 29.25 0.89 20.61
CA SER A 589 30.23 1.53 19.73
C SER A 589 31.03 0.44 19.03
N TYR A 590 30.95 0.43 17.70
CA TYR A 590 31.84 -0.40 16.89
C TYR A 590 33.07 0.42 16.53
N GLN A 591 34.22 0.02 17.01
CA GLN A 591 35.47 0.59 16.58
C GLN A 591 35.96 -0.25 15.38
N TYR A 592 35.87 0.31 14.20
CA TYR A 592 36.51 -0.26 13.02
C TYR A 592 37.99 0.08 13.08
N GLY A 593 38.83 -0.92 13.36
CA GLY A 593 40.26 -0.78 13.16
C GLY A 593 40.52 -0.62 11.66
N GLN A 594 40.99 0.54 11.24
CA GLN A 594 41.59 0.64 9.92
C GLN A 594 42.91 -0.13 9.91
N THR A 595 42.88 -1.34 9.40
CA THR A 595 44.10 -1.98 8.93
C THR A 595 44.53 -1.26 7.66
N GLU A 596 45.71 -0.69 7.63
CA GLU A 596 46.29 -0.19 6.37
C GLU A 596 46.38 -1.39 5.40
N ALA A 597 45.39 -1.49 4.52
CA ALA A 597 45.42 -2.43 3.45
C ALA A 597 46.52 -1.96 2.47
N LYS A 598 47.65 -2.63 2.39
CA LYS A 598 48.58 -2.47 1.29
C LYS A 598 47.86 -2.81 0.01
N TYR A 599 47.50 -1.78 -0.74
CA TYR A 599 46.92 -1.96 -2.07
C TYR A 599 47.98 -2.60 -2.98
N ILE A 600 47.82 -3.86 -3.27
CA ILE A 600 48.59 -4.52 -4.35
C ILE A 600 47.94 -3.99 -5.63
N LYS A 601 48.73 -3.22 -6.40
CA LYS A 601 48.30 -2.86 -7.78
C LYS A 601 48.25 -4.16 -8.61
N VAL A 602 47.04 -4.67 -8.79
CA VAL A 602 46.79 -5.76 -9.73
C VAL A 602 46.79 -5.13 -11.12
N PRO A 603 47.65 -5.61 -12.06
CA PRO A 603 47.64 -5.12 -13.45
C PRO A 603 46.24 -5.36 -14.03
N GLN A 604 45.60 -4.31 -14.53
CA GLN A 604 44.37 -4.46 -15.29
C GLN A 604 44.72 -4.86 -16.71
N TYR A 605 44.44 -6.11 -17.07
CA TYR A 605 44.54 -6.58 -18.44
C TYR A 605 43.28 -6.17 -19.20
N GLN A 606 43.45 -5.50 -20.33
CA GLN A 606 42.36 -5.28 -21.29
C GLN A 606 42.40 -6.44 -22.30
N TYR A 607 41.33 -7.24 -22.27
CA TYR A 607 41.16 -8.31 -23.26
C TYR A 607 40.32 -7.78 -24.40
N ASP A 608 40.56 -8.32 -25.63
CA ASP A 608 39.74 -8.02 -26.78
C ASP A 608 38.27 -8.36 -26.48
N ARG A 609 37.40 -7.40 -26.68
CA ARG A 609 35.97 -7.62 -26.54
C ARG A 609 35.42 -8.24 -27.81
N LEU A 610 35.16 -9.53 -27.78
CA LEU A 610 34.45 -10.19 -28.86
C LEU A 610 33.00 -9.70 -28.88
N ASN A 611 32.47 -9.46 -30.09
CA ASN A 611 31.11 -9.06 -30.28
C ASN A 611 30.19 -10.30 -30.09
N TRP A 612 29.44 -10.33 -29.00
CA TRP A 612 28.53 -11.42 -28.65
C TRP A 612 27.11 -11.22 -29.15
N PHE A 613 26.91 -10.34 -30.14
CA PHE A 613 25.61 -10.11 -30.79
C PHE A 613 24.45 -9.84 -29.83
N GLY A 614 24.69 -9.14 -28.73
CA GLY A 614 23.66 -8.77 -27.77
C GLY A 614 23.22 -9.89 -26.81
N LEU A 615 23.92 -11.03 -26.77
CA LEU A 615 23.59 -12.17 -25.92
C LEU A 615 23.92 -11.98 -24.41
N PHE A 616 24.56 -10.88 -24.05
CA PHE A 616 24.86 -10.58 -22.64
C PHE A 616 24.19 -9.27 -22.21
N ASN A 617 23.18 -9.39 -21.36
CA ASN A 617 22.79 -8.27 -20.49
C ASN A 617 23.92 -8.04 -19.48
N GLU A 618 24.48 -6.87 -19.47
CA GLU A 618 25.49 -6.47 -18.48
C GLU A 618 24.87 -6.56 -17.08
N ILE A 619 25.22 -7.61 -16.32
CA ILE A 619 24.89 -7.69 -14.90
C ILE A 619 25.88 -6.78 -14.19
N VAL A 620 25.48 -5.57 -13.88
CA VAL A 620 26.27 -4.67 -13.04
C VAL A 620 26.16 -5.18 -11.59
N ILE A 621 27.18 -5.92 -11.16
CA ILE A 621 27.34 -6.22 -9.74
C ILE A 621 27.84 -4.94 -9.07
N ARG A 622 26.96 -4.19 -8.42
CA ARG A 622 27.35 -3.11 -7.52
C ARG A 622 27.91 -3.73 -6.24
N GLY A 623 29.24 -3.81 -6.17
CA GLY A 623 29.92 -4.03 -4.90
C GLY A 623 29.76 -2.79 -4.01
N TYR A 624 29.44 -2.98 -2.74
CA TYR A 624 29.49 -1.93 -1.72
C TYR A 624 30.90 -1.37 -1.63
N GLY A 625 31.10 -0.18 -2.15
CA GLY A 625 32.35 0.56 -2.03
C GLY A 625 32.09 1.98 -2.55
N SER A 626 32.06 2.94 -1.61
CA SER A 626 31.88 4.36 -1.87
C SER A 626 32.96 4.91 -2.80
N SER A 627 32.58 5.35 -3.97
CA SER A 627 33.12 6.59 -4.59
C SER A 627 32.46 6.86 -5.93
N ASN A 628 31.90 8.06 -6.05
CA ASN A 628 31.38 8.65 -7.26
C ASN A 628 32.43 8.66 -8.40
N ARG A 629 32.18 7.95 -9.48
CA ARG A 629 32.61 8.32 -10.82
C ARG A 629 31.64 7.73 -11.83
N ALA A 630 30.87 8.60 -12.47
CA ALA A 630 30.07 8.30 -13.63
C ALA A 630 31.01 7.99 -14.82
N PHE A 631 30.88 6.80 -15.41
CA PHE A 631 31.36 6.56 -16.77
C PHE A 631 30.15 6.44 -17.68
N ALA A 632 29.98 7.47 -18.51
CA ALA A 632 29.08 7.40 -19.65
C ALA A 632 29.78 6.55 -20.75
N THR A 633 29.23 5.36 -21.03
CA THR A 633 29.52 4.62 -22.23
C THR A 633 28.26 4.60 -23.09
N GLY A 634 28.28 5.36 -24.20
CA GLY A 634 27.25 5.34 -25.22
C GLY A 634 27.16 3.94 -25.84
N GLY A 635 26.07 3.24 -25.57
CA GLY A 635 25.69 2.02 -26.26
C GLY A 635 24.52 2.31 -27.20
N ILE A 636 24.67 2.00 -28.46
CA ILE A 636 23.62 2.06 -29.48
C ILE A 636 22.57 1.01 -29.14
N MET A 637 21.35 1.45 -28.84
CA MET A 637 20.21 0.55 -28.67
C MET A 637 19.72 0.06 -30.02
N LEU A 638 19.93 -1.21 -30.30
CA LEU A 638 19.19 -1.92 -31.33
C LEU A 638 17.87 -2.38 -30.73
N LYS A 639 16.76 -1.81 -31.20
CA LYS A 639 15.42 -2.26 -30.88
C LYS A 639 15.20 -3.68 -31.41
N SER A 640 15.20 -4.68 -30.54
CA SER A 640 14.50 -5.93 -30.83
C SER A 640 13.08 -5.80 -30.32
N ALA A 641 12.10 -6.14 -31.14
CA ALA A 641 10.70 -6.22 -30.76
C ALA A 641 10.53 -7.36 -29.73
N ALA A 642 10.43 -6.97 -28.48
CA ALA A 642 9.99 -7.84 -27.39
C ALA A 642 8.87 -7.14 -26.66
N ALA A 643 7.86 -7.92 -26.27
CA ALA A 643 6.64 -7.53 -25.61
C ALA A 643 6.84 -6.55 -24.43
N PRO A 644 5.85 -5.69 -24.13
CA PRO A 644 5.97 -4.68 -23.10
C PRO A 644 6.04 -5.32 -21.72
N VAL A 645 7.20 -5.22 -21.09
CA VAL A 645 7.33 -5.40 -19.65
C VAL A 645 6.78 -4.14 -19.02
N VAL A 646 5.74 -4.28 -18.22
CA VAL A 646 5.22 -3.23 -17.35
C VAL A 646 6.35 -2.85 -16.39
N ALA A 647 6.98 -1.71 -16.61
CA ALA A 647 7.92 -1.13 -15.70
C ALA A 647 7.13 -0.37 -14.62
N GLU A 648 6.90 -0.99 -13.47
CA GLU A 648 6.65 -0.25 -12.24
C GLU A 648 7.89 0.60 -11.95
N SER A 649 7.71 1.91 -11.98
CA SER A 649 8.71 2.88 -11.56
C SER A 649 8.90 2.79 -10.05
N MET A 650 9.85 1.98 -9.61
CA MET A 650 10.40 2.05 -8.26
C MET A 650 11.27 3.30 -8.15
N ASN A 651 10.74 4.35 -7.53
CA ASN A 651 11.56 5.36 -6.90
C ASN A 651 12.22 4.74 -5.68
N ILE A 652 13.49 4.39 -5.82
CA ILE A 652 14.33 4.02 -4.68
C ILE A 652 14.70 5.31 -3.96
N MET A 653 14.00 5.61 -2.87
CA MET A 653 14.58 6.40 -1.80
C MET A 653 15.21 5.42 -0.82
N GLU A 654 16.55 5.43 -0.77
CA GLU A 654 17.29 4.93 0.38
C GLU A 654 16.88 5.73 1.60
N ASP A 655 16.17 5.12 2.52
CA ASP A 655 16.43 5.33 3.94
C ASP A 655 15.87 4.16 4.76
N SER A 656 16.77 3.57 5.53
CA SER A 656 16.49 2.47 6.44
C SER A 656 15.77 3.00 7.67
N ALA A 657 14.46 2.80 7.74
CA ALA A 657 13.72 2.79 8.99
C ALA A 657 12.68 1.68 8.91
N VAL A 658 12.82 0.73 9.81
CA VAL A 658 11.77 -0.23 10.14
C VAL A 658 10.58 0.57 10.61
N LEU A 659 9.59 0.75 9.75
CA LEU A 659 8.25 1.18 10.14
C LEU A 659 7.42 -0.09 10.21
N GLU A 660 7.03 -0.48 11.43
CA GLU A 660 5.85 -1.28 11.64
C GLU A 660 4.70 -0.61 10.90
N GLU A 661 4.12 -1.31 9.94
CA GLU A 661 2.90 -0.86 9.28
C GLU A 661 1.81 -0.72 10.35
N PRO A 662 1.13 0.43 10.45
CA PRO A 662 -0.08 0.49 11.21
C PRO A 662 -1.09 -0.44 10.52
N SER A 663 -1.60 -1.41 11.24
CA SER A 663 -2.76 -2.19 10.84
C SER A 663 -3.87 -1.20 10.48
N VAL A 664 -4.15 -1.08 9.19
CA VAL A 664 -5.34 -0.39 8.72
C VAL A 664 -6.50 -1.29 9.12
N GLU A 665 -7.27 -0.87 10.11
CA GLU A 665 -8.62 -1.36 10.30
C GLU A 665 -9.34 -1.18 8.96
N SER A 666 -9.63 -2.29 8.31
CA SER A 666 -10.54 -2.34 7.18
C SER A 666 -11.92 -1.97 7.70
N THR A 667 -12.29 -0.69 7.59
CA THR A 667 -13.70 -0.34 7.60
C THR A 667 -14.33 -1.01 6.40
N GLU A 668 -15.21 -1.96 6.69
CA GLU A 668 -16.11 -2.58 5.73
C GLU A 668 -16.76 -1.52 4.86
N GLY A 669 -16.72 -1.73 3.54
CA GLY A 669 -17.57 -1.04 2.59
C GLY A 669 -16.89 -0.38 1.41
N GLU A 670 -15.94 -1.04 0.73
CA GLU A 670 -15.86 -0.81 -0.70
C GLU A 670 -16.90 -1.72 -1.38
N PRO A 671 -17.81 -1.15 -2.20
CA PRO A 671 -18.55 -2.00 -3.12
C PRO A 671 -17.51 -2.53 -4.12
N VAL A 672 -17.04 -3.74 -3.87
CA VAL A 672 -16.51 -4.57 -4.94
C VAL A 672 -17.63 -4.63 -5.95
N PHE A 673 -17.52 -3.90 -7.06
CA PHE A 673 -18.24 -4.24 -8.26
C PHE A 673 -17.76 -5.64 -8.61
N SER A 674 -18.44 -6.65 -8.08
CA SER A 674 -18.34 -7.97 -8.65
C SER A 674 -18.81 -7.77 -10.08
N LEU A 675 -17.92 -7.94 -11.03
CA LEU A 675 -18.29 -8.26 -12.39
C LEU A 675 -19.10 -9.55 -12.28
N SER A 676 -20.40 -9.39 -12.04
CA SER A 676 -21.35 -10.47 -12.24
C SER A 676 -21.15 -10.92 -13.68
N ASP A 677 -20.88 -12.20 -13.84
CA ASP A 677 -20.69 -12.87 -15.13
C ASP A 677 -21.72 -12.33 -16.15
N PRO A 678 -21.30 -11.57 -17.18
CA PRO A 678 -22.23 -11.00 -18.15
C PRO A 678 -22.86 -12.05 -19.06
N PHE A 679 -22.56 -13.36 -18.88
CA PHE A 679 -22.91 -14.38 -19.84
C PHE A 679 -23.91 -15.44 -19.36
N ALA A 680 -24.49 -15.30 -18.19
CA ALA A 680 -25.52 -16.25 -17.74
C ALA A 680 -26.92 -15.81 -18.20
N LYS A 681 -27.25 -16.03 -19.45
CA LYS A 681 -28.54 -16.49 -20.02
C LYS A 681 -28.55 -16.28 -21.53
N GLU A 682 -28.44 -17.36 -22.27
CA GLU A 682 -28.77 -17.41 -23.69
C GLU A 682 -30.25 -17.17 -23.88
N SER A 683 -30.64 -16.09 -24.56
CA SER A 683 -31.87 -16.00 -25.32
C SER A 683 -31.48 -15.65 -26.76
N SER A 684 -31.65 -16.63 -27.63
CA SER A 684 -31.50 -16.48 -29.08
C SER A 684 -32.52 -15.50 -29.64
N LEU A 685 -32.06 -14.33 -30.05
CA LEU A 685 -32.85 -13.43 -30.90
C LEU A 685 -32.35 -13.54 -32.34
N PRO A 686 -33.28 -13.46 -33.36
CA PRO A 686 -32.94 -13.65 -34.76
C PRO A 686 -32.04 -12.53 -35.26
N VAL A 687 -30.95 -12.88 -35.89
CA VAL A 687 -29.99 -11.96 -36.51
C VAL A 687 -30.60 -11.42 -37.80
N SER A 688 -30.86 -10.09 -37.85
CA SER A 688 -31.19 -9.35 -39.05
C SER A 688 -29.87 -8.93 -39.74
N PRO A 689 -29.82 -8.87 -41.10
CA PRO A 689 -28.57 -8.67 -41.80
C PRO A 689 -27.97 -7.27 -41.69
N GLU A 690 -26.70 -7.22 -41.45
CA GLU A 690 -25.70 -6.17 -41.71
C GLU A 690 -26.14 -4.71 -41.73
N GLN A 691 -26.13 -4.06 -40.58
CA GLN A 691 -25.82 -2.62 -40.52
C GLN A 691 -24.34 -2.43 -40.28
N THR A 692 -23.60 -2.19 -41.36
CA THR A 692 -22.16 -1.84 -41.30
C THR A 692 -21.97 -0.61 -40.43
N ARG A 693 -21.18 -0.73 -39.37
CA ARG A 693 -20.85 0.40 -38.45
C ARG A 693 -20.24 1.54 -39.27
N ARG A 694 -20.92 2.69 -39.33
CA ARG A 694 -20.48 3.89 -40.06
C ARG A 694 -19.66 4.85 -39.20
N ASN A 695 -19.79 4.80 -37.88
CA ASN A 695 -19.05 5.66 -36.96
C ASN A 695 -17.96 4.82 -36.23
N PHE A 696 -16.72 5.15 -36.52
CA PHE A 696 -15.54 4.51 -35.95
C PHE A 696 -14.92 5.34 -34.83
N ALA A 697 -15.63 6.32 -34.27
CA ALA A 697 -15.15 7.08 -33.13
C ALA A 697 -14.88 6.14 -31.94
N GLU A 698 -13.73 6.29 -31.32
CA GLU A 698 -13.28 5.44 -30.21
C GLU A 698 -13.88 5.89 -28.89
N THR A 699 -14.21 7.19 -28.73
CA THR A 699 -15.01 7.72 -27.63
C THR A 699 -16.45 7.86 -28.10
N ALA A 700 -17.36 7.19 -27.41
CA ALA A 700 -18.79 7.29 -27.69
C ALA A 700 -19.35 8.62 -27.20
N PHE A 701 -18.96 9.03 -25.99
CA PHE A 701 -19.26 10.35 -25.44
C PHE A 701 -18.23 10.75 -24.38
N PHE A 702 -18.11 12.06 -24.16
CA PHE A 702 -17.39 12.68 -23.07
C PHE A 702 -18.20 13.88 -22.60
N TYR A 703 -18.82 13.75 -21.42
CA TYR A 703 -19.62 14.82 -20.80
C TYR A 703 -18.90 15.36 -19.58
N PRO A 704 -18.13 16.44 -19.72
CA PRO A 704 -17.28 16.94 -18.64
C PRO A 704 -18.02 17.67 -17.52
N ILE A 705 -19.24 18.18 -17.78
CA ILE A 705 -19.93 19.12 -16.89
C ILE A 705 -21.41 18.77 -16.69
N LEU A 706 -21.74 17.49 -16.49
CA LEU A 706 -23.11 17.12 -16.12
C LEU A 706 -23.41 17.58 -14.70
N GLN A 707 -24.52 18.30 -14.51
CA GLN A 707 -24.93 18.76 -13.18
C GLN A 707 -26.16 18.01 -12.70
N THR A 708 -26.26 17.78 -11.39
CA THR A 708 -27.45 17.22 -10.78
C THR A 708 -28.61 18.21 -10.83
N ASN A 709 -29.81 17.68 -11.04
CA ASN A 709 -31.04 18.44 -10.88
C ASN A 709 -31.45 18.56 -9.39
N GLU A 710 -32.64 19.14 -9.12
CA GLU A 710 -33.15 19.32 -7.76
C GLU A 710 -33.36 17.99 -7.01
N GLU A 711 -33.58 16.88 -7.72
CA GLU A 711 -33.70 15.53 -7.14
C GLU A 711 -32.35 14.81 -6.96
N GLY A 712 -31.23 15.46 -7.25
CA GLY A 712 -29.90 14.88 -7.19
C GLY A 712 -29.59 13.93 -8.35
N ASP A 713 -30.34 13.98 -9.43
CA ASP A 713 -30.21 13.07 -10.56
C ASP A 713 -29.43 13.70 -11.72
N ILE A 714 -28.64 12.88 -12.41
CA ILE A 714 -28.00 13.18 -13.69
C ILE A 714 -28.53 12.26 -14.78
N PHE A 715 -28.55 12.76 -16.02
CA PHE A 715 -28.95 12.01 -17.20
C PHE A 715 -27.78 11.94 -18.20
N VAL A 716 -27.44 10.72 -18.61
CA VAL A 716 -26.45 10.40 -19.64
C VAL A 716 -27.24 9.87 -20.85
N MET A 717 -27.18 10.57 -21.97
CA MET A 717 -27.95 10.25 -23.18
C MET A 717 -27.03 9.89 -24.35
#